data_da1d601d74306b0e0162ddace4322b09
#
_entry.id   da1d601d74306b0e0162ddace4322b09
#
_cell.length_a   1.000
_cell.length_b   1.000
_cell.length_c   1.000
_cell.angle_alpha   90.00
_cell.angle_beta   90.00
_cell.angle_gamma   90.00
#
_symmetry.space_group_name_H-M   'P 1'
#
loop_
_entity.id
_entity.type
_entity.pdbx_description
1 polymer ?
#
loop_
_entity_poly.entity_id
_entity_poly.type
_entity_poly.pdbx_seq_one_letter_code
_entity_poly.pdbx_strand_id
1 'polypeptide(L)'
;MSRIRPKLALLLAAVPLLILCPSLPAAEPPWLELHSTHYTVITDAGEKRGREVALRFEQMRSVFAILLSKERLNESRPLTILALKSDKSYYQVAPLHQGQPIGVPGFFLPGEDQDFIVLNLFEAEPWRAVAHDFAVRLLTYNYPPAQAWFDEGLAEYFSSIRIDNRQVELGADPELQPTMSEDLVGNQRETQPPKSLTELLGAQTWISLPDLFTLKHDPSTKNEGTHHTLYYAESWMVIHYLLHQKKLPETGAYFGLVLNQHVPIEDAVKQAYGINSLQLEQAVKDYFHAQTDLQLAVDASRQTNRDPTNAAPSGEIDRFPVPVALDDSTITARPYPEGDARALYAGIQIRIPERRELGLKMLNELATTQTEADKKLEVKQQSKRVGEDAEQLPTDAIGNALAHRILAWDHIEHGEFQEAFNEMGDAASLNQRDMWVRYYLCFAKYRMAQAKHAEMMGLANMMLDLRAVLEWNPEMADAYDLLAVAHNAGGGSTAAMQSERAAIGLSPRDERYYLHLAEIYVSGKKWEAAGALLDRLKSSDNPQVATSARDLIAQLSSQKKYGLATSSPGTTQPKLEEQKTPFDVLDEEAAKRDAAEKGDQPGSPSDARTTKFIKGRLVAVDCSKAPAAVLTVRSEAGTLKLRAADYKSLLLIGADDFSCEWRDRQVTANYKPRGGADGDLVSLEMR
;
A
#
# COMPACT_ATOMS: atom_id res chain seq x y z
N MET A 1 -68.15 -72.72 42.08
CA MET A 1 -68.13 -71.49 42.82
C MET A 1 -66.76 -70.85 42.73
N SER A 2 -66.60 -69.84 41.98
CA SER A 2 -65.63 -68.76 42.15
C SER A 2 -65.63 -67.89 40.91
N ARG A 3 -65.93 -66.63 41.05
CA ARG A 3 -66.09 -65.64 39.98
C ARG A 3 -64.71 -65.08 39.59
N ILE A 4 -64.36 -65.14 38.32
CA ILE A 4 -63.22 -64.44 37.77
C ILE A 4 -63.73 -63.21 37.04
N ARG A 5 -63.29 -62.01 37.43
CA ARG A 5 -63.51 -60.72 36.75
C ARG A 5 -62.40 -60.48 35.75
N PRO A 6 -62.66 -59.99 34.52
CA PRO A 6 -61.62 -59.59 33.61
C PRO A 6 -61.18 -58.16 33.91
N LYS A 7 -59.88 -57.94 33.97
CA LYS A 7 -59.22 -56.62 33.97
C LYS A 7 -59.08 -56.10 32.53
N LEU A 8 -59.76 -54.97 32.35
CA LEU A 8 -59.64 -54.20 31.11
C LEU A 8 -58.27 -53.49 31.09
N ALA A 9 -57.37 -53.86 30.14
CA ALA A 9 -56.11 -53.21 29.93
C ALA A 9 -56.29 -52.07 28.92
N LEU A 10 -56.14 -50.84 29.39
CA LEU A 10 -56.11 -49.63 28.56
C LEU A 10 -54.76 -49.53 27.89
N LEU A 11 -54.68 -49.73 26.55
CA LEU A 11 -53.51 -49.48 25.73
C LEU A 11 -53.46 -47.96 25.39
N LEU A 12 -52.60 -47.24 26.07
CA LEU A 12 -52.20 -45.86 25.68
C LEU A 12 -51.28 -45.95 24.49
N ALA A 13 -51.79 -45.57 23.32
CA ALA A 13 -50.92 -45.34 22.11
C ALA A 13 -50.22 -44.01 22.28
N ALA A 14 -48.94 -44.06 22.58
CA ALA A 14 -48.03 -42.91 22.51
C ALA A 14 -47.71 -42.60 21.02
N VAL A 15 -48.31 -41.55 20.49
CA VAL A 15 -47.95 -40.96 19.21
C VAL A 15 -46.69 -40.14 19.44
N PRO A 16 -45.56 -40.43 18.78
CA PRO A 16 -44.40 -39.55 18.87
C PRO A 16 -44.69 -38.26 18.10
N LEU A 17 -44.82 -37.15 18.85
CA LEU A 17 -44.87 -35.79 18.31
C LEU A 17 -43.46 -35.48 17.71
N LEU A 18 -43.27 -35.71 16.43
CA LEU A 18 -42.10 -35.21 15.68
C LEU A 18 -42.18 -33.68 15.70
N ILE A 19 -41.43 -33.08 16.62
CA ILE A 19 -41.15 -31.63 16.62
C ILE A 19 -40.26 -31.38 15.40
N LEU A 20 -40.87 -30.96 14.29
CA LEU A 20 -40.16 -30.28 13.21
C LEU A 20 -39.60 -28.97 13.82
N CYS A 21 -38.38 -29.00 14.33
CA CYS A 21 -37.61 -27.77 14.48
C CYS A 21 -37.41 -27.19 13.08
N PRO A 22 -37.97 -26.00 12.78
CA PRO A 22 -37.53 -25.31 11.58
C PRO A 22 -36.01 -25.07 11.74
N SER A 23 -35.21 -25.65 10.85
CA SER A 23 -33.82 -25.27 10.72
C SER A 23 -33.82 -23.79 10.35
N LEU A 24 -33.62 -22.92 11.34
CA LEU A 24 -33.26 -21.55 11.11
C LEU A 24 -32.03 -21.59 10.16
N PRO A 25 -32.08 -20.89 9.03
CA PRO A 25 -30.86 -20.77 8.20
C PRO A 25 -29.78 -20.29 9.16
N ALA A 26 -28.65 -21.02 9.21
CA ALA A 26 -27.50 -20.57 9.96
C ALA A 26 -27.19 -19.17 9.43
N ALA A 27 -27.27 -18.16 10.29
CA ALA A 27 -26.87 -16.82 9.92
C ALA A 27 -25.43 -16.93 9.38
N GLU A 28 -25.19 -16.43 8.18
CA GLU A 28 -23.83 -16.37 7.65
C GLU A 28 -22.96 -15.69 8.70
N PRO A 29 -21.73 -16.20 8.96
CA PRO A 29 -20.87 -15.59 9.95
C PRO A 29 -20.65 -14.13 9.57
N PRO A 30 -20.74 -13.19 10.52
CA PRO A 30 -20.52 -11.79 10.23
C PRO A 30 -19.10 -11.59 9.70
N TRP A 31 -18.93 -10.65 8.77
CA TRP A 31 -17.64 -10.22 8.32
C TRP A 31 -16.84 -9.65 9.50
N LEU A 32 -15.56 -9.94 9.54
CA LEU A 32 -14.63 -9.48 10.55
C LEU A 32 -13.46 -8.75 9.91
N GLU A 33 -13.04 -7.70 10.58
CA GLU A 33 -11.79 -7.01 10.33
C GLU A 33 -10.83 -7.30 11.47
N LEU A 34 -9.66 -7.82 11.13
CA LEU A 34 -8.60 -8.12 12.08
C LEU A 34 -7.38 -7.26 11.78
N HIS A 35 -6.83 -6.62 12.81
CA HIS A 35 -5.60 -5.85 12.71
C HIS A 35 -4.51 -6.56 13.49
N SER A 36 -3.43 -6.90 12.81
CA SER A 36 -2.14 -7.24 13.41
C SER A 36 -1.25 -5.99 13.49
N THR A 37 0.02 -6.15 13.79
CA THR A 37 0.95 -5.00 13.87
C THR A 37 1.11 -4.30 12.52
N HIS A 38 1.12 -5.05 11.40
CA HIS A 38 1.41 -4.49 10.08
C HIS A 38 0.28 -4.70 9.05
N TYR A 39 -0.66 -5.62 9.31
CA TYR A 39 -1.64 -6.02 8.30
C TYR A 39 -3.08 -5.92 8.78
N THR A 40 -3.95 -5.63 7.82
CA THR A 40 -5.40 -5.69 7.99
C THR A 40 -5.95 -6.89 7.21
N VAL A 41 -6.68 -7.76 7.89
CA VAL A 41 -7.33 -8.93 7.29
C VAL A 41 -8.85 -8.76 7.39
N ILE A 42 -9.52 -8.80 6.25
CA ILE A 42 -10.98 -8.81 6.14
C ILE A 42 -11.43 -10.23 5.79
N THR A 43 -12.34 -10.81 6.56
CA THR A 43 -12.73 -12.21 6.35
C THR A 43 -14.17 -12.53 6.72
N ASP A 44 -14.77 -13.47 5.99
CA ASP A 44 -16.05 -14.13 6.31
C ASP A 44 -15.87 -15.54 6.94
N ALA A 45 -14.60 -15.96 7.14
CA ALA A 45 -14.27 -17.30 7.64
C ALA A 45 -14.21 -17.41 9.18
N GLY A 46 -14.57 -16.32 9.87
CA GLY A 46 -14.58 -16.24 11.33
C GLY A 46 -13.21 -15.91 11.94
N GLU A 47 -13.22 -15.53 13.21
CA GLU A 47 -12.08 -14.95 13.90
C GLU A 47 -10.85 -15.86 13.94
N LYS A 48 -11.03 -17.16 14.19
CA LYS A 48 -9.91 -18.11 14.28
C LYS A 48 -9.10 -18.18 12.98
N ARG A 49 -9.79 -18.26 11.82
CA ARG A 49 -9.12 -18.32 10.52
C ARG A 49 -8.51 -16.96 10.15
N GLY A 50 -9.18 -15.86 10.47
CA GLY A 50 -8.63 -14.53 10.28
C GLY A 50 -7.34 -14.28 11.08
N ARG A 51 -7.30 -14.71 12.35
CA ARG A 51 -6.09 -14.64 13.18
C ARG A 51 -4.95 -15.49 12.61
N GLU A 52 -5.25 -16.69 12.12
CA GLU A 52 -4.27 -17.55 11.46
C GLU A 52 -3.65 -16.84 10.26
N VAL A 53 -4.45 -16.23 9.38
CA VAL A 53 -3.95 -15.47 8.22
C VAL A 53 -3.06 -14.31 8.69
N ALA A 54 -3.53 -13.47 9.59
CA ALA A 54 -2.74 -12.34 10.11
C ALA A 54 -1.40 -12.80 10.69
N LEU A 55 -1.41 -13.87 11.49
CA LEU A 55 -0.21 -14.48 12.05
C LEU A 55 0.76 -14.95 10.96
N ARG A 56 0.28 -15.62 9.92
CA ARG A 56 1.14 -16.13 8.83
C ARG A 56 1.86 -14.99 8.09
N PHE A 57 1.18 -13.90 7.79
CA PHE A 57 1.82 -12.75 7.13
C PHE A 57 2.86 -12.06 8.03
N GLU A 58 2.59 -11.91 9.32
CA GLU A 58 3.59 -11.42 10.27
C GLU A 58 4.81 -12.33 10.38
N GLN A 59 4.60 -13.64 10.38
CA GLN A 59 5.68 -14.63 10.38
C GLN A 59 6.50 -14.56 9.09
N MET A 60 5.85 -14.54 7.93
CA MET A 60 6.52 -14.41 6.63
C MET A 60 7.36 -13.14 6.56
N ARG A 61 6.82 -12.01 7.03
CA ARG A 61 7.55 -10.74 7.13
C ARG A 61 8.79 -10.85 8.02
N SER A 62 8.66 -11.48 9.17
CA SER A 62 9.78 -11.68 10.10
C SER A 62 10.85 -12.61 9.54
N VAL A 63 10.43 -13.68 8.86
CA VAL A 63 11.35 -14.61 8.18
C VAL A 63 12.14 -13.88 7.10
N PHE A 64 11.48 -13.06 6.31
CA PHE A 64 12.13 -12.25 5.26
C PHE A 64 13.16 -11.28 5.85
N ALA A 65 12.85 -10.64 6.97
CA ALA A 65 13.76 -9.75 7.68
C ALA A 65 15.02 -10.49 8.16
N ILE A 66 14.85 -11.70 8.70
CA ILE A 66 15.97 -12.55 9.15
C ILE A 66 16.83 -12.99 7.97
N LEU A 67 16.19 -13.45 6.88
CA LEU A 67 16.88 -13.95 5.68
C LEU A 67 17.86 -12.90 5.12
N LEU A 68 17.46 -11.66 5.10
CA LEU A 68 18.27 -10.55 4.60
C LEU A 68 18.92 -9.70 5.69
N SER A 69 18.92 -10.17 6.92
CA SER A 69 19.57 -9.51 8.08
C SER A 69 19.16 -8.05 8.25
N LYS A 70 17.89 -7.75 8.06
CA LYS A 70 17.32 -6.39 8.21
C LYS A 70 16.50 -6.31 9.51
N GLU A 71 16.85 -5.38 10.39
CA GLU A 71 16.19 -5.25 11.69
C GLU A 71 14.73 -4.74 11.57
N ARG A 72 14.48 -3.85 10.60
CA ARG A 72 13.16 -3.26 10.38
C ARG A 72 12.82 -3.25 8.90
N LEU A 73 11.63 -3.71 8.57
CA LEU A 73 11.03 -3.58 7.24
C LEU A 73 10.00 -2.46 7.25
N ASN A 74 9.85 -1.77 6.13
CA ASN A 74 8.85 -0.75 5.92
C ASN A 74 7.63 -1.36 5.23
N GLU A 75 6.45 -0.81 5.53
CA GLU A 75 5.18 -1.10 4.84
C GLU A 75 4.73 0.16 4.08
N SER A 76 5.54 0.57 3.11
CA SER A 76 5.45 1.87 2.43
C SER A 76 4.15 2.11 1.68
N ARG A 77 3.46 1.05 1.33
CA ARG A 77 2.11 1.06 0.78
C ARG A 77 1.22 0.16 1.63
N PRO A 78 0.03 0.61 2.06
CA PRO A 78 -0.88 -0.22 2.83
C PRO A 78 -1.26 -1.50 2.10
N LEU A 79 -1.35 -2.61 2.84
CA LEU A 79 -1.76 -3.92 2.33
C LEU A 79 -3.04 -4.36 3.05
N THR A 80 -4.08 -4.63 2.26
CA THR A 80 -5.31 -5.24 2.75
C THR A 80 -5.41 -6.68 2.27
N ILE A 81 -5.66 -7.61 3.19
CA ILE A 81 -5.79 -9.04 2.90
C ILE A 81 -7.27 -9.41 2.99
N LEU A 82 -7.86 -9.81 1.86
CA LEU A 82 -9.21 -10.34 1.79
C LEU A 82 -9.15 -11.87 1.83
N ALA A 83 -9.60 -12.48 2.93
CA ALA A 83 -9.52 -13.92 3.16
C ALA A 83 -10.92 -14.56 3.15
N LEU A 84 -11.25 -15.27 2.07
CA LEU A 84 -12.59 -15.75 1.75
C LEU A 84 -12.76 -17.22 2.12
N LYS A 85 -13.90 -17.52 2.78
CA LYS A 85 -14.21 -18.85 3.31
C LYS A 85 -14.45 -19.90 2.24
N SER A 86 -14.98 -19.50 1.07
CA SER A 86 -15.49 -20.43 0.07
C SER A 86 -14.96 -20.18 -1.32
N ASP A 87 -14.77 -21.23 -2.11
CA ASP A 87 -14.47 -21.16 -3.54
C ASP A 87 -15.41 -20.24 -4.29
N LYS A 88 -16.72 -20.34 -3.99
CA LYS A 88 -17.74 -19.53 -4.67
C LYS A 88 -17.48 -18.03 -4.51
N SER A 89 -17.13 -17.58 -3.31
CA SER A 89 -16.80 -16.17 -3.04
C SER A 89 -15.48 -15.80 -3.72
N TYR A 90 -14.48 -16.66 -3.61
CA TYR A 90 -13.16 -16.42 -4.19
C TYR A 90 -13.20 -16.31 -5.72
N TYR A 91 -13.86 -17.23 -6.42
CA TYR A 91 -13.91 -17.22 -7.89
C TYR A 91 -14.69 -16.03 -8.47
N GLN A 92 -15.46 -15.33 -7.68
CA GLN A 92 -16.12 -14.10 -8.14
C GLN A 92 -15.16 -12.90 -8.21
N VAL A 93 -14.03 -12.91 -7.48
CA VAL A 93 -13.00 -11.85 -7.50
C VAL A 93 -11.71 -12.31 -8.15
N ALA A 94 -11.47 -13.61 -8.28
CA ALA A 94 -10.25 -14.11 -8.92
C ALA A 94 -10.14 -13.60 -10.37
N PRO A 95 -8.93 -13.22 -10.84
CA PRO A 95 -8.68 -12.88 -12.23
C PRO A 95 -9.18 -13.99 -13.18
N LEU A 96 -9.47 -13.62 -14.42
CA LEU A 96 -9.90 -14.57 -15.43
C LEU A 96 -8.76 -14.88 -16.39
N HIS A 97 -8.58 -16.17 -16.69
CA HIS A 97 -7.76 -16.63 -17.80
C HIS A 97 -8.66 -17.35 -18.81
N GLN A 98 -8.68 -16.87 -20.05
CA GLN A 98 -9.57 -17.39 -21.10
C GLN A 98 -11.07 -17.45 -20.69
N GLY A 99 -11.51 -16.48 -19.87
CA GLY A 99 -12.89 -16.40 -19.39
C GLY A 99 -13.23 -17.30 -18.20
N GLN A 100 -12.27 -18.04 -17.66
CA GLN A 100 -12.43 -18.84 -16.46
C GLN A 100 -11.58 -18.27 -15.30
N PRO A 101 -12.05 -18.33 -14.07
CA PRO A 101 -11.25 -17.92 -12.91
C PRO A 101 -9.95 -18.73 -12.83
N ILE A 102 -8.83 -18.08 -12.47
CA ILE A 102 -7.57 -18.76 -12.20
C ILE A 102 -7.73 -19.72 -11.02
N GLY A 103 -7.09 -20.89 -11.13
CA GLY A 103 -7.23 -21.98 -10.14
C GLY A 103 -6.27 -21.89 -8.94
N VAL A 104 -5.48 -20.82 -8.81
CA VAL A 104 -4.56 -20.64 -7.67
C VAL A 104 -5.32 -20.22 -6.40
N PRO A 105 -4.91 -20.69 -5.20
CA PRO A 105 -5.64 -20.42 -3.96
C PRO A 105 -5.41 -19.01 -3.38
N GLY A 106 -4.68 -18.16 -4.06
CA GLY A 106 -4.45 -16.77 -3.69
C GLY A 106 -3.81 -15.99 -4.82
N PHE A 107 -4.01 -14.67 -4.83
CA PHE A 107 -3.35 -13.78 -5.77
C PHE A 107 -3.05 -12.43 -5.12
N PHE A 108 -2.00 -11.78 -5.62
CA PHE A 108 -1.63 -10.42 -5.28
C PHE A 108 -2.14 -9.45 -6.35
N LEU A 109 -2.64 -8.32 -5.90
CA LEU A 109 -3.15 -7.26 -6.76
C LEU A 109 -2.51 -5.94 -6.34
N PRO A 110 -1.48 -5.47 -7.05
CA PRO A 110 -0.86 -4.18 -6.78
C PRO A 110 -1.80 -3.04 -7.16
N GLY A 111 -1.74 -1.94 -6.43
CA GLY A 111 -2.46 -0.72 -6.74
C GLY A 111 -1.57 0.52 -6.62
N GLU A 112 -1.98 1.65 -7.16
CA GLU A 112 -1.24 2.90 -7.00
C GLU A 112 -1.41 3.49 -5.59
N ASP A 113 -2.52 3.21 -4.93
CA ASP A 113 -2.87 3.67 -3.58
C ASP A 113 -2.58 2.63 -2.50
N GLN A 114 -3.02 1.41 -2.68
CA GLN A 114 -2.88 0.29 -1.76
C GLN A 114 -2.80 -1.04 -2.50
N ASP A 115 -2.15 -1.99 -1.86
CA ASP A 115 -2.04 -3.35 -2.38
C ASP A 115 -3.12 -4.26 -1.77
N PHE A 116 -3.50 -5.30 -2.51
CA PHE A 116 -4.42 -6.32 -2.03
C PHE A 116 -3.83 -7.72 -2.18
N ILE A 117 -4.14 -8.57 -1.22
CA ILE A 117 -3.99 -10.01 -1.33
C ILE A 117 -5.37 -10.63 -1.13
N VAL A 118 -5.76 -11.52 -2.03
CA VAL A 118 -7.01 -12.27 -1.92
C VAL A 118 -6.69 -13.75 -1.75
N LEU A 119 -7.26 -14.36 -0.71
CA LEU A 119 -7.00 -15.75 -0.33
C LEU A 119 -8.27 -16.59 -0.33
N ASN A 120 -8.17 -17.82 -0.83
CA ASN A 120 -9.20 -18.84 -0.74
C ASN A 120 -8.94 -19.72 0.49
N LEU A 121 -9.64 -19.48 1.59
CA LEU A 121 -9.47 -20.26 2.82
C LEU A 121 -10.13 -21.65 2.78
N PHE A 122 -10.79 -22.02 1.68
CA PHE A 122 -11.23 -23.39 1.47
C PHE A 122 -10.02 -24.32 1.27
N GLU A 123 -8.97 -23.79 0.65
CA GLU A 123 -7.71 -24.48 0.40
C GLU A 123 -6.79 -24.48 1.63
N ALA A 124 -5.89 -25.44 1.68
CA ALA A 124 -4.88 -25.52 2.71
C ALA A 124 -3.74 -24.52 2.41
N GLU A 125 -3.30 -23.76 3.41
CA GLU A 125 -2.15 -22.83 3.34
C GLU A 125 -2.18 -21.89 2.12
N PRO A 126 -3.31 -21.17 1.85
CA PRO A 126 -3.45 -20.37 0.63
C PRO A 126 -2.46 -19.19 0.55
N TRP A 127 -1.88 -18.75 1.68
CA TRP A 127 -0.83 -17.74 1.73
C TRP A 127 0.45 -18.12 0.99
N ARG A 128 0.70 -19.42 0.77
CA ARG A 128 1.87 -19.86 -0.01
C ARG A 128 1.77 -19.47 -1.48
N ALA A 129 0.57 -19.45 -2.05
CA ALA A 129 0.36 -19.02 -3.43
C ALA A 129 0.78 -17.57 -3.71
N VAL A 130 0.87 -16.74 -2.67
CA VAL A 130 1.25 -15.32 -2.78
C VAL A 130 2.61 -15.03 -2.13
N ALA A 131 3.34 -16.04 -1.68
CA ALA A 131 4.61 -15.85 -0.99
C ALA A 131 5.69 -15.24 -1.88
N HIS A 132 5.72 -15.59 -3.17
CA HIS A 132 6.58 -14.98 -4.17
C HIS A 132 6.30 -13.47 -4.30
N ASP A 133 5.08 -13.08 -4.62
CA ASP A 133 4.68 -11.68 -4.79
C ASP A 133 4.88 -10.87 -3.51
N PHE A 134 4.64 -11.49 -2.36
CA PHE A 134 4.88 -10.89 -1.05
C PHE A 134 6.37 -10.61 -0.82
N ALA A 135 7.27 -11.51 -1.23
CA ALA A 135 8.71 -11.28 -1.19
C ALA A 135 9.15 -10.14 -2.12
N VAL A 136 8.65 -10.11 -3.37
CA VAL A 136 8.90 -9.03 -4.32
C VAL A 136 8.45 -7.69 -3.75
N ARG A 137 7.27 -7.65 -3.13
CA ARG A 137 6.75 -6.46 -2.46
C ARG A 137 7.67 -5.98 -1.33
N LEU A 138 8.14 -6.88 -0.47
CA LEU A 138 9.06 -6.54 0.61
C LEU A 138 10.42 -6.05 0.08
N LEU A 139 10.93 -6.64 -1.01
CA LEU A 139 12.13 -6.14 -1.70
C LEU A 139 11.93 -4.73 -2.20
N THR A 140 10.80 -4.48 -2.88
CA THR A 140 10.49 -3.18 -3.50
C THR A 140 10.51 -2.05 -2.49
N TYR A 141 9.95 -2.24 -1.32
CA TYR A 141 9.86 -1.18 -0.31
C TYR A 141 11.06 -1.11 0.63
N ASN A 142 11.93 -2.11 0.62
CA ASN A 142 12.96 -2.18 1.66
C ASN A 142 14.40 -2.20 1.16
N TYR A 143 14.62 -2.47 -0.12
CA TYR A 143 15.97 -2.63 -0.65
C TYR A 143 16.16 -1.75 -1.90
N PRO A 144 17.38 -1.24 -2.12
CA PRO A 144 17.68 -0.51 -3.34
C PRO A 144 17.45 -1.39 -4.59
N PRO A 145 17.33 -0.80 -5.78
CA PRO A 145 17.25 -1.56 -7.02
C PRO A 145 18.35 -2.59 -7.12
N ALA A 146 18.00 -3.79 -7.56
CA ALA A 146 18.93 -4.88 -7.87
C ALA A 146 18.74 -5.30 -9.34
N GLN A 147 19.46 -6.32 -9.77
CA GLN A 147 19.24 -6.92 -11.08
C GLN A 147 18.11 -7.96 -10.98
N ALA A 148 17.35 -8.15 -12.06
CA ALA A 148 16.15 -8.99 -12.07
C ALA A 148 16.40 -10.43 -11.57
N TRP A 149 17.54 -11.04 -11.94
CA TRP A 149 17.91 -12.38 -11.49
C TRP A 149 17.95 -12.52 -9.95
N PHE A 150 18.36 -11.43 -9.26
CA PHE A 150 18.44 -11.46 -7.79
C PHE A 150 17.04 -11.38 -7.17
N ASP A 151 16.22 -10.48 -7.67
CA ASP A 151 14.87 -10.28 -7.14
C ASP A 151 14.00 -11.51 -7.36
N GLU A 152 13.99 -12.05 -8.59
CA GLU A 152 13.25 -13.27 -8.94
C GLU A 152 13.79 -14.50 -8.19
N GLY A 153 15.11 -14.70 -8.20
CA GLY A 153 15.71 -15.84 -7.50
C GLY A 153 15.46 -15.81 -6.00
N LEU A 154 15.43 -14.63 -5.37
CA LEU A 154 15.11 -14.50 -3.95
C LEU A 154 13.61 -14.71 -3.68
N ALA A 155 12.74 -14.24 -4.56
CA ALA A 155 11.31 -14.46 -4.45
C ALA A 155 10.96 -15.94 -4.65
N GLU A 156 11.60 -16.62 -5.61
CA GLU A 156 11.47 -18.08 -5.79
C GLU A 156 11.99 -18.85 -4.57
N TYR A 157 13.15 -18.48 -4.03
CA TYR A 157 13.66 -19.09 -2.81
C TYR A 157 12.68 -18.92 -1.64
N PHE A 158 12.11 -17.73 -1.48
CA PHE A 158 11.17 -17.42 -0.41
C PHE A 158 9.81 -18.09 -0.62
N SER A 159 9.36 -18.32 -1.87
CA SER A 159 8.08 -18.95 -2.19
C SER A 159 7.98 -20.39 -1.63
N SER A 160 9.12 -21.05 -1.44
CA SER A 160 9.20 -22.37 -0.83
C SER A 160 8.84 -22.42 0.66
N ILE A 161 8.53 -21.25 1.28
CA ILE A 161 8.32 -21.12 2.72
C ILE A 161 7.27 -22.09 3.26
N ARG A 162 7.64 -22.82 4.31
CA ARG A 162 6.74 -23.62 5.14
C ARG A 162 6.90 -23.21 6.59
N ILE A 163 5.79 -22.93 7.23
CA ILE A 163 5.77 -22.52 8.64
C ILE A 163 4.86 -23.48 9.40
N ASP A 164 5.45 -24.30 10.24
CA ASP A 164 4.71 -25.09 11.21
C ASP A 164 4.68 -24.40 12.59
N ASN A 165 4.26 -25.10 13.64
CA ASN A 165 4.18 -24.54 14.98
C ASN A 165 5.55 -24.40 15.69
N ARG A 166 6.63 -24.93 15.11
CA ARG A 166 7.95 -25.04 15.76
C ARG A 166 9.06 -24.45 14.91
N GLN A 167 8.98 -24.64 13.61
CA GLN A 167 10.06 -24.29 12.69
C GLN A 167 9.54 -23.69 11.39
N VAL A 168 10.43 -22.96 10.75
CA VAL A 168 10.30 -22.50 9.38
C VAL A 168 11.26 -23.30 8.53
N GLU A 169 10.83 -23.69 7.35
CA GLU A 169 11.64 -24.31 6.30
C GLU A 169 11.65 -23.41 5.07
N LEU A 170 12.82 -23.21 4.47
CA LEU A 170 13.06 -22.43 3.26
C LEU A 170 14.07 -23.14 2.35
N GLY A 171 14.02 -22.88 1.05
CA GLY A 171 14.99 -23.34 0.07
C GLY A 171 14.63 -24.66 -0.62
N ALA A 172 13.48 -25.28 -0.31
CA ALA A 172 12.99 -26.38 -1.11
C ALA A 172 12.65 -25.90 -2.54
N ASP A 173 12.71 -26.82 -3.52
CA ASP A 173 12.20 -26.52 -4.86
C ASP A 173 10.71 -26.20 -4.77
N PRO A 174 10.27 -24.97 -5.09
CA PRO A 174 8.88 -24.55 -4.89
C PRO A 174 7.88 -25.35 -5.73
N GLU A 175 8.33 -25.90 -6.84
CA GLU A 175 7.51 -26.66 -7.79
C GLU A 175 7.30 -28.12 -7.41
N LEU A 176 8.15 -28.70 -6.57
CA LEU A 176 7.99 -30.06 -6.05
C LEU A 176 6.90 -30.17 -4.98
N GLN A 177 6.32 -29.06 -4.59
CA GLN A 177 5.23 -29.06 -3.65
C GLN A 177 3.93 -29.37 -4.41
N PRO A 178 3.04 -30.23 -3.90
CA PRO A 178 1.73 -30.39 -4.47
C PRO A 178 0.94 -29.10 -4.29
N THR A 179 1.25 -28.11 -5.13
CA THR A 179 0.40 -26.95 -5.31
C THR A 179 -0.75 -27.42 -6.19
N MET A 180 -1.94 -27.31 -5.68
CA MET A 180 -3.18 -27.88 -6.21
C MET A 180 -3.67 -27.18 -7.48
N SER A 181 -2.80 -26.86 -8.40
CA SER A 181 -3.15 -26.06 -9.57
C SER A 181 -3.31 -26.84 -10.88
N GLU A 182 -2.99 -28.13 -10.91
CA GLU A 182 -3.01 -28.87 -12.18
C GLU A 182 -4.41 -29.19 -12.72
N ASP A 183 -5.44 -29.22 -11.88
CA ASP A 183 -6.79 -29.62 -12.31
C ASP A 183 -7.70 -28.47 -12.73
N LEU A 184 -7.34 -27.20 -12.54
CA LEU A 184 -8.23 -26.04 -12.71
C LEU A 184 -7.88 -25.09 -13.86
N VAL A 185 -6.75 -25.24 -14.51
CA VAL A 185 -6.47 -24.53 -15.77
C VAL A 185 -7.13 -25.35 -16.90
N GLY A 186 -8.34 -24.91 -17.21
CA GLY A 186 -9.28 -25.57 -18.07
C GLY A 186 -8.73 -26.37 -19.23
N ASN A 187 -9.11 -27.64 -19.29
CA ASN A 187 -9.24 -28.52 -20.44
C ASN A 187 -8.15 -28.55 -21.55
N GLN A 188 -6.99 -27.97 -21.34
CA GLN A 188 -5.82 -28.34 -22.10
C GLN A 188 -5.03 -29.30 -21.27
N ARG A 189 -5.20 -30.60 -21.56
CA ARG A 189 -4.24 -31.65 -21.19
C ARG A 189 -2.91 -31.23 -21.80
N GLU A 190 -2.11 -30.44 -21.08
CA GLU A 190 -0.68 -30.52 -21.27
C GLU A 190 -0.30 -31.95 -20.88
N THR A 191 0.16 -32.70 -21.87
CA THR A 191 0.41 -34.11 -21.76
C THR A 191 1.65 -34.47 -20.91
N GLN A 192 2.24 -33.45 -20.23
CA GLN A 192 3.33 -33.60 -19.27
C GLN A 192 3.13 -32.63 -18.10
N PRO A 193 3.30 -33.14 -16.87
CA PRO A 193 3.33 -32.22 -15.71
C PRO A 193 4.45 -31.20 -15.89
N PRO A 194 4.28 -29.97 -15.36
CA PRO A 194 5.33 -28.96 -15.39
C PRO A 194 6.60 -29.50 -14.74
N LYS A 195 7.76 -29.20 -15.34
CA LYS A 195 9.05 -29.61 -14.79
C LYS A 195 9.35 -28.76 -13.56
N SER A 196 9.85 -29.37 -12.50
CA SER A 196 10.38 -28.66 -11.37
C SER A 196 11.62 -27.83 -11.74
N LEU A 197 11.95 -26.81 -10.94
CA LEU A 197 13.16 -26.02 -11.19
C LEU A 197 14.41 -26.89 -11.18
N THR A 198 14.47 -27.90 -10.30
CA THR A 198 15.55 -28.89 -10.25
C THR A 198 15.61 -29.74 -11.52
N GLU A 199 14.49 -30.18 -12.06
CA GLU A 199 14.46 -30.93 -13.32
C GLU A 199 14.90 -30.10 -14.51
N LEU A 200 14.55 -28.80 -14.55
CA LEU A 200 14.99 -27.87 -15.58
C LEU A 200 16.51 -27.72 -15.56
N LEU A 201 17.10 -27.51 -14.39
CA LEU A 201 18.57 -27.39 -14.22
C LEU A 201 19.32 -28.68 -14.59
N GLY A 202 18.75 -29.85 -14.30
CA GLY A 202 19.34 -31.13 -14.65
C GLY A 202 19.24 -31.49 -16.13
N ALA A 203 18.25 -30.94 -16.85
CA ALA A 203 17.94 -31.34 -18.22
C ALA A 203 18.47 -30.40 -19.31
N GLN A 204 18.87 -29.19 -18.98
CA GLN A 204 19.21 -28.13 -19.94
C GLN A 204 20.62 -27.59 -19.78
N THR A 205 21.15 -26.98 -20.85
CA THR A 205 22.39 -26.21 -20.78
C THR A 205 22.11 -24.88 -20.11
N TRP A 206 22.84 -24.58 -19.05
CA TRP A 206 22.69 -23.36 -18.28
C TRP A 206 23.04 -22.11 -19.09
N ILE A 207 22.32 -21.04 -18.81
CA ILE A 207 22.67 -19.67 -19.27
C ILE A 207 23.99 -19.30 -18.62
N SER A 208 24.87 -18.62 -19.32
CA SER A 208 26.10 -18.13 -18.69
C SER A 208 25.76 -17.09 -17.60
N LEU A 209 26.50 -17.06 -16.49
CA LEU A 209 26.21 -16.08 -15.42
C LEU A 209 26.24 -14.61 -15.91
N PRO A 210 27.19 -14.17 -16.79
CA PRO A 210 27.12 -12.83 -17.33
C PRO A 210 25.84 -12.55 -18.12
N ASP A 211 25.35 -13.53 -18.91
CA ASP A 211 24.08 -13.40 -19.64
C ASP A 211 22.90 -13.37 -18.68
N LEU A 212 22.83 -14.29 -17.71
CA LEU A 212 21.80 -14.32 -16.65
C LEU A 212 21.71 -12.97 -15.92
N PHE A 213 22.85 -12.39 -15.58
CA PHE A 213 22.93 -11.13 -14.84
C PHE A 213 22.56 -9.90 -15.68
N THR A 214 22.52 -10.03 -17.01
CA THR A 214 22.11 -8.96 -17.93
C THR A 214 20.69 -9.10 -18.45
N LEU A 215 20.10 -10.28 -18.33
CA LEU A 215 18.74 -10.50 -18.80
C LEU A 215 17.79 -9.55 -18.07
N LYS A 216 17.01 -8.82 -18.88
CA LYS A 216 15.89 -8.02 -18.38
C LYS A 216 14.67 -8.91 -18.37
N HIS A 217 14.12 -9.06 -17.20
CA HIS A 217 12.83 -9.72 -17.05
C HIS A 217 11.73 -8.72 -17.40
N ASP A 218 10.84 -9.09 -18.31
CA ASP A 218 9.64 -8.31 -18.63
C ASP A 218 8.40 -9.14 -18.26
N PRO A 219 7.82 -8.91 -17.07
CA PRO A 219 6.62 -9.63 -16.62
C PRO A 219 5.40 -9.39 -17.52
N SER A 220 5.47 -8.38 -18.45
CA SER A 220 4.39 -8.09 -19.39
C SER A 220 4.43 -8.98 -20.65
N THR A 221 5.52 -9.68 -20.90
CA THR A 221 5.61 -10.59 -22.05
C THR A 221 4.75 -11.84 -21.78
N LYS A 222 3.58 -11.87 -22.39
CA LYS A 222 2.60 -12.99 -22.32
C LYS A 222 3.15 -14.36 -22.74
N ASN A 223 4.39 -14.45 -23.18
CA ASN A 223 5.07 -15.68 -23.61
C ASN A 223 5.87 -16.35 -22.49
N GLU A 224 6.10 -15.67 -21.36
CA GLU A 224 6.78 -16.23 -20.19
C GLU A 224 5.80 -16.68 -19.11
N GLY A 225 4.59 -17.03 -19.50
CA GLY A 225 3.41 -17.23 -18.67
C GLY A 225 3.43 -18.38 -17.69
N THR A 226 4.60 -18.88 -17.33
CA THR A 226 4.77 -19.85 -16.23
C THR A 226 6.16 -19.64 -15.65
N HIS A 227 6.28 -19.71 -14.33
CA HIS A 227 7.54 -19.68 -13.57
C HIS A 227 8.50 -20.85 -13.89
N HIS A 228 8.35 -21.50 -15.03
CA HIS A 228 9.06 -22.73 -15.44
C HIS A 228 10.19 -22.48 -16.45
N THR A 229 10.67 -21.24 -16.57
CA THR A 229 11.80 -20.97 -17.45
C THR A 229 13.13 -21.30 -16.76
N LEU A 230 14.12 -21.67 -17.55
CA LEU A 230 15.49 -21.89 -17.07
C LEU A 230 16.04 -20.66 -16.33
N TYR A 231 15.60 -19.46 -16.70
CA TYR A 231 15.96 -18.20 -16.04
C TYR A 231 15.60 -18.21 -14.54
N TYR A 232 14.38 -18.57 -14.20
CA TYR A 232 13.93 -18.65 -12.80
C TYR A 232 14.68 -19.74 -12.03
N ALA A 233 14.84 -20.90 -12.65
CA ALA A 233 15.55 -22.03 -12.05
C ALA A 233 17.01 -21.68 -11.73
N GLU A 234 17.71 -21.02 -12.64
CA GLU A 234 19.10 -20.60 -12.41
C GLU A 234 19.18 -19.46 -11.40
N SER A 235 18.29 -18.47 -11.49
CA SER A 235 18.22 -17.37 -10.52
C SER A 235 17.99 -17.91 -9.11
N TRP A 236 17.03 -18.83 -8.94
CA TRP A 236 16.77 -19.51 -7.67
C TRP A 236 18.01 -20.25 -7.16
N MET A 237 18.70 -21.03 -8.01
CA MET A 237 19.89 -21.80 -7.60
C MET A 237 21.07 -20.91 -7.27
N VAL A 238 21.26 -19.79 -7.99
CA VAL A 238 22.30 -18.80 -7.66
C VAL A 238 22.03 -18.20 -6.27
N ILE A 239 20.80 -17.79 -5.98
CA ILE A 239 20.43 -17.27 -4.66
C ILE A 239 20.60 -18.32 -3.57
N HIS A 240 20.17 -19.56 -3.85
CA HIS A 240 20.33 -20.68 -2.93
C HIS A 240 21.81 -20.88 -2.56
N TYR A 241 22.70 -20.87 -3.55
CA TYR A 241 24.15 -20.93 -3.34
C TYR A 241 24.68 -19.74 -2.53
N LEU A 242 24.28 -18.49 -2.89
CA LEU A 242 24.79 -17.29 -2.23
C LEU A 242 24.38 -17.21 -0.77
N LEU A 243 23.17 -17.64 -0.42
CA LEU A 243 22.66 -17.68 0.95
C LEU A 243 23.43 -18.72 1.76
N HIS A 244 23.54 -19.96 1.27
CA HIS A 244 24.23 -21.05 1.98
C HIS A 244 25.72 -20.79 2.13
N GLN A 245 26.35 -20.18 1.15
CA GLN A 245 27.76 -19.78 1.21
C GLN A 245 28.00 -18.44 1.92
N LYS A 246 26.91 -17.80 2.45
CA LYS A 246 26.97 -16.52 3.17
C LYS A 246 27.61 -15.41 2.35
N LYS A 247 27.31 -15.37 1.04
CA LYS A 247 27.87 -14.44 0.05
C LYS A 247 27.04 -13.16 -0.19
N LEU A 248 26.04 -12.89 0.65
CA LEU A 248 25.21 -11.68 0.52
C LEU A 248 26.01 -10.37 0.66
N PRO A 249 27.05 -10.25 1.53
CA PRO A 249 27.87 -9.05 1.58
C PRO A 249 28.62 -8.80 0.26
N GLU A 250 29.19 -9.86 -0.34
CA GLU A 250 29.85 -9.79 -1.65
C GLU A 250 28.86 -9.44 -2.74
N THR A 251 27.63 -9.95 -2.70
CA THR A 251 26.55 -9.60 -3.63
C THR A 251 26.18 -8.12 -3.51
N GLY A 252 26.13 -7.58 -2.30
CA GLY A 252 25.92 -6.14 -2.08
C GLY A 252 27.07 -5.30 -2.66
N ALA A 253 28.30 -5.74 -2.53
CA ALA A 253 29.47 -5.08 -3.15
C ALA A 253 29.40 -5.15 -4.68
N TYR A 254 29.01 -6.29 -5.26
CA TYR A 254 28.78 -6.47 -6.69
C TYR A 254 27.74 -5.46 -7.22
N PHE A 255 26.58 -5.32 -6.58
CA PHE A 255 25.59 -4.31 -7.00
C PHE A 255 26.12 -2.89 -6.89
N GLY A 256 26.90 -2.57 -5.87
CA GLY A 256 27.57 -1.27 -5.77
C GLY A 256 28.48 -0.96 -6.95
N LEU A 257 29.21 -1.97 -7.46
CA LEU A 257 30.07 -1.85 -8.63
C LEU A 257 29.27 -1.70 -9.94
N VAL A 258 28.28 -2.57 -10.17
CA VAL A 258 27.55 -2.60 -11.43
C VAL A 258 26.56 -1.45 -11.54
N LEU A 259 25.72 -1.23 -10.53
CA LEU A 259 24.61 -0.29 -10.60
C LEU A 259 25.03 1.17 -10.36
N ASN A 260 25.99 1.38 -9.44
CA ASN A 260 26.42 2.73 -9.07
C ASN A 260 27.67 3.20 -9.80
N GLN A 261 28.63 2.29 -10.07
CA GLN A 261 29.92 2.62 -10.68
C GLN A 261 30.01 2.20 -12.15
N HIS A 262 28.98 1.50 -12.66
CA HIS A 262 28.91 1.00 -14.05
C HIS A 262 30.11 0.14 -14.46
N VAL A 263 30.66 -0.60 -13.51
CA VAL A 263 31.74 -1.56 -13.77
C VAL A 263 31.18 -2.73 -14.60
N PRO A 264 31.87 -3.18 -15.64
CA PRO A 264 31.48 -4.36 -16.41
C PRO A 264 31.29 -5.59 -15.49
N ILE A 265 30.31 -6.45 -15.80
CA ILE A 265 29.91 -7.57 -14.95
C ILE A 265 31.08 -8.49 -14.60
N GLU A 266 31.91 -8.86 -15.60
CA GLU A 266 33.09 -9.69 -15.38
C GLU A 266 34.06 -9.11 -14.35
N ASP A 267 34.34 -7.82 -14.45
CA ASP A 267 35.24 -7.12 -13.53
C ASP A 267 34.59 -6.96 -12.15
N ALA A 268 33.28 -6.72 -12.12
CA ALA A 268 32.51 -6.58 -10.89
C ALA A 268 32.44 -7.92 -10.13
N VAL A 269 32.19 -9.03 -10.81
CA VAL A 269 32.20 -10.37 -10.22
C VAL A 269 33.57 -10.66 -9.63
N LYS A 270 34.64 -10.40 -10.39
CA LYS A 270 36.01 -10.64 -9.92
C LYS A 270 36.37 -9.78 -8.70
N GLN A 271 35.94 -8.51 -8.70
CA GLN A 271 36.24 -7.61 -7.56
C GLN A 271 35.41 -7.97 -6.33
N ALA A 272 34.15 -8.32 -6.48
CA ALA A 272 33.26 -8.61 -5.36
C ALA A 272 33.47 -10.00 -4.77
N TYR A 273 33.54 -11.03 -5.60
CA TYR A 273 33.61 -12.43 -5.15
C TYR A 273 35.03 -13.00 -5.14
N GLY A 274 36.02 -12.28 -5.70
CA GLY A 274 37.42 -12.73 -5.74
C GLY A 274 37.70 -13.83 -6.78
N ILE A 275 36.72 -14.23 -7.59
CA ILE A 275 36.79 -15.24 -8.66
C ILE A 275 36.14 -14.70 -9.92
N ASN A 276 36.46 -15.26 -11.09
CA ASN A 276 35.82 -14.85 -12.33
C ASN A 276 34.41 -15.47 -12.48
N SER A 277 33.62 -14.98 -13.45
CA SER A 277 32.25 -15.43 -13.65
C SER A 277 32.14 -16.94 -13.95
N LEU A 278 33.07 -17.50 -14.75
CA LEU A 278 33.11 -18.92 -15.06
C LEU A 278 33.39 -19.79 -13.82
N GLN A 279 34.26 -19.31 -12.92
CA GLN A 279 34.54 -19.99 -11.66
C GLN A 279 33.34 -19.92 -10.69
N LEU A 280 32.63 -18.78 -10.66
CA LEU A 280 31.41 -18.65 -9.88
C LEU A 280 30.31 -19.55 -10.43
N GLU A 281 30.12 -19.58 -11.74
CA GLU A 281 29.16 -20.47 -12.43
C GLU A 281 29.45 -21.93 -12.11
N GLN A 282 30.72 -22.35 -12.20
CA GLN A 282 31.10 -23.72 -11.88
C GLN A 282 30.83 -24.03 -10.40
N ALA A 283 31.10 -23.11 -9.50
CA ALA A 283 30.80 -23.30 -8.07
C ALA A 283 29.30 -23.47 -7.78
N VAL A 284 28.45 -22.72 -8.50
CA VAL A 284 26.97 -22.89 -8.39
C VAL A 284 26.55 -24.25 -8.96
N LYS A 285 27.10 -24.67 -10.11
CA LYS A 285 26.83 -26.01 -10.70
C LYS A 285 27.27 -27.15 -9.79
N ASP A 286 28.49 -27.06 -9.24
CA ASP A 286 29.02 -28.07 -8.32
C ASP A 286 28.15 -28.16 -7.06
N TYR A 287 27.69 -27.02 -6.56
CA TYR A 287 26.74 -26.96 -5.45
C TYR A 287 25.40 -27.64 -5.81
N PHE A 288 24.83 -27.33 -6.97
CA PHE A 288 23.60 -27.97 -7.44
C PHE A 288 23.74 -29.51 -7.52
N HIS A 289 24.83 -30.01 -8.12
CA HIS A 289 25.09 -31.45 -8.23
C HIS A 289 25.26 -32.10 -6.85
N ALA A 290 25.98 -31.47 -5.93
CA ALA A 290 26.13 -31.98 -4.57
C ALA A 290 24.78 -32.08 -3.83
N GLN A 291 23.87 -31.12 -4.02
CA GLN A 291 22.52 -31.16 -3.46
C GLN A 291 21.69 -32.29 -4.06
N THR A 292 21.74 -32.48 -5.38
CA THR A 292 21.02 -33.54 -6.10
C THR A 292 21.52 -34.91 -5.68
N ASP A 293 22.83 -35.12 -5.58
CA ASP A 293 23.43 -36.38 -5.16
C ASP A 293 23.07 -36.73 -3.71
N LEU A 294 23.07 -35.75 -2.82
CA LEU A 294 22.62 -35.90 -1.43
C LEU A 294 21.17 -36.35 -1.35
N GLN A 295 20.31 -35.71 -2.16
CA GLN A 295 18.89 -36.08 -2.23
C GLN A 295 18.69 -37.52 -2.72
N LEU A 296 19.37 -37.91 -3.80
CA LEU A 296 19.31 -39.29 -4.32
C LEU A 296 19.78 -40.30 -3.28
N ALA A 297 20.82 -39.98 -2.49
CA ALA A 297 21.30 -40.85 -1.43
C ALA A 297 20.28 -40.96 -0.27
N VAL A 298 19.60 -39.88 0.07
CA VAL A 298 18.54 -39.89 1.09
C VAL A 298 17.34 -40.69 0.62
N ASP A 299 16.89 -40.53 -0.63
CA ASP A 299 15.76 -41.26 -1.19
C ASP A 299 16.06 -42.75 -1.32
N ALA A 300 17.27 -43.14 -1.71
CA ALA A 300 17.71 -44.55 -1.74
C ALA A 300 17.70 -45.17 -0.33
N SER A 301 18.10 -44.43 0.70
CA SER A 301 18.06 -44.88 2.08
C SER A 301 16.64 -45.03 2.65
N ARG A 302 15.68 -44.27 2.14
CA ARG A 302 14.26 -44.31 2.52
C ARG A 302 13.49 -45.41 1.85
N GLN A 303 13.83 -45.76 0.62
CA GLN A 303 13.22 -46.93 -0.07
C GLN A 303 13.48 -48.24 0.69
N THR A 304 14.52 -48.29 1.51
CA THR A 304 14.82 -49.46 2.37
C THR A 304 14.03 -49.44 3.69
N ASN A 305 13.53 -48.27 4.13
CA ASN A 305 12.73 -48.13 5.36
C ASN A 305 11.36 -47.51 4.98
N ARG A 306 10.39 -48.34 4.63
CA ARG A 306 9.04 -47.95 4.26
C ARG A 306 8.30 -47.22 5.41
N ASP A 307 8.31 -45.89 5.38
CA ASP A 307 7.28 -45.06 6.01
C ASP A 307 6.82 -44.03 4.98
N PRO A 308 5.60 -44.12 4.42
CA PRO A 308 5.18 -43.32 3.28
C PRO A 308 4.80 -41.86 3.61
N THR A 309 4.89 -41.47 4.88
CA THR A 309 4.39 -40.13 5.35
C THR A 309 5.45 -39.02 5.39
N ASN A 310 6.72 -39.32 5.05
CA ASN A 310 7.80 -38.36 5.04
C ASN A 310 8.55 -38.33 3.71
N ALA A 311 7.92 -37.82 2.66
CA ALA A 311 8.67 -37.40 1.50
C ALA A 311 9.54 -36.20 1.91
N ALA A 312 10.87 -36.34 1.87
CA ALA A 312 11.74 -35.22 2.16
C ALA A 312 11.78 -34.28 0.98
N PRO A 313 11.81 -32.98 1.25
CA PRO A 313 12.05 -32.00 0.22
C PRO A 313 13.45 -32.18 -0.39
N SER A 314 13.58 -31.93 -1.67
CA SER A 314 14.82 -31.93 -2.41
C SER A 314 15.69 -30.74 -2.02
N GLY A 315 16.97 -30.97 -1.74
CA GLY A 315 17.95 -29.92 -1.48
C GLY A 315 18.24 -29.66 0.01
N GLU A 316 19.22 -28.81 0.27
CA GLU A 316 19.55 -28.30 1.59
C GLU A 316 18.52 -27.27 1.99
N ILE A 317 17.74 -27.55 3.03
CA ILE A 317 16.66 -26.71 3.52
C ILE A 317 17.14 -25.97 4.74
N ASP A 318 16.97 -24.64 4.70
CA ASP A 318 17.16 -23.82 5.89
C ASP A 318 16.03 -24.07 6.88
N ARG A 319 16.42 -24.47 8.10
CA ARG A 319 15.49 -24.68 9.21
C ARG A 319 15.87 -23.78 10.38
N PHE A 320 14.93 -23.01 10.83
CA PHE A 320 15.09 -22.16 12.01
C PHE A 320 13.80 -22.07 12.82
N PRO A 321 13.88 -21.72 14.12
CA PRO A 321 12.69 -21.55 14.95
C PRO A 321 11.76 -20.51 14.38
N VAL A 322 10.46 -20.66 14.56
CA VAL A 322 9.48 -19.63 14.18
C VAL A 322 9.84 -18.32 14.88
N PRO A 323 10.14 -17.24 14.13
CA PRO A 323 10.71 -16.02 14.71
C PRO A 323 9.72 -15.20 15.54
N VAL A 324 8.44 -15.45 15.39
CA VAL A 324 7.38 -14.70 16.05
C VAL A 324 6.49 -15.67 16.82
N ALA A 325 6.66 -15.72 18.14
CA ALA A 325 5.58 -16.11 19.01
C ALA A 325 4.63 -14.90 19.10
N LEU A 326 3.74 -14.73 18.13
CA LEU A 326 2.69 -13.73 18.27
C LEU A 326 1.80 -14.18 19.43
N ASP A 327 1.81 -13.36 20.46
CA ASP A 327 0.76 -13.39 21.46
C ASP A 327 -0.55 -13.04 20.72
N ASP A 328 -1.52 -13.94 20.72
CA ASP A 328 -2.86 -13.73 20.14
C ASP A 328 -3.51 -12.41 20.63
N SER A 329 -3.06 -11.88 21.77
CA SER A 329 -3.52 -10.61 22.33
C SER A 329 -3.14 -9.39 21.47
N THR A 330 -2.14 -9.49 20.58
CA THR A 330 -1.73 -8.38 19.71
C THR A 330 -2.65 -8.20 18.50
N ILE A 331 -3.42 -9.23 18.11
CA ILE A 331 -4.36 -9.15 16.99
C ILE A 331 -5.73 -8.74 17.53
N THR A 332 -6.22 -7.58 17.11
CA THR A 332 -7.56 -7.11 17.45
C THR A 332 -8.56 -7.52 16.38
N ALA A 333 -9.76 -7.93 16.78
CA ALA A 333 -10.83 -8.30 15.86
C ALA A 333 -12.06 -7.43 16.12
N ARG A 334 -12.69 -6.93 15.07
CA ARG A 334 -13.95 -6.18 15.15
C ARG A 334 -14.90 -6.61 14.05
N PRO A 335 -16.24 -6.49 14.29
CA PRO A 335 -17.20 -6.69 13.21
C PRO A 335 -16.93 -5.72 12.04
N TYR A 336 -16.99 -6.24 10.82
CA TYR A 336 -16.87 -5.45 9.60
C TYR A 336 -18.26 -5.35 8.95
N PRO A 337 -18.75 -4.15 8.60
CA PRO A 337 -20.07 -3.99 8.01
C PRO A 337 -20.20 -4.75 6.70
N GLU A 338 -21.31 -5.43 6.47
CA GLU A 338 -21.54 -6.20 5.24
C GLU A 338 -21.50 -5.30 3.99
N GLY A 339 -22.03 -4.07 4.09
CA GLY A 339 -21.97 -3.08 3.02
C GLY A 339 -20.52 -2.74 2.64
N ASP A 340 -19.64 -2.56 3.63
CA ASP A 340 -18.23 -2.27 3.41
C ASP A 340 -17.49 -3.49 2.84
N ALA A 341 -17.82 -4.70 3.29
CA ALA A 341 -17.28 -5.92 2.71
C ALA A 341 -17.64 -6.07 1.23
N ARG A 342 -18.90 -5.79 0.87
CA ARG A 342 -19.35 -5.79 -0.52
C ARG A 342 -18.68 -4.68 -1.35
N ALA A 343 -18.50 -3.49 -0.77
CA ALA A 343 -17.80 -2.39 -1.42
C ALA A 343 -16.32 -2.73 -1.67
N LEU A 344 -15.62 -3.30 -0.67
CA LEU A 344 -14.24 -3.78 -0.81
C LEU A 344 -14.12 -4.85 -1.91
N TYR A 345 -15.06 -5.78 -1.93
CA TYR A 345 -15.13 -6.84 -2.90
C TYR A 345 -15.29 -6.29 -4.34
N ALA A 346 -16.20 -5.35 -4.52
CA ALA A 346 -16.37 -4.64 -5.78
C ALA A 346 -15.14 -3.78 -6.14
N GLY A 347 -14.50 -3.19 -5.13
CA GLY A 347 -13.24 -2.43 -5.29
C GLY A 347 -12.08 -3.27 -5.81
N ILE A 348 -12.02 -4.55 -5.45
CA ILE A 348 -11.06 -5.50 -6.03
C ILE A 348 -11.47 -5.82 -7.47
N GLN A 349 -12.77 -6.04 -7.73
CA GLN A 349 -13.26 -6.35 -9.08
C GLN A 349 -12.97 -5.23 -10.09
N ILE A 350 -13.11 -3.95 -9.73
CA ILE A 350 -12.85 -2.85 -10.67
C ILE A 350 -11.37 -2.75 -11.08
N ARG A 351 -10.46 -3.27 -10.27
CA ARG A 351 -9.02 -3.31 -10.55
C ARG A 351 -8.63 -4.47 -11.46
N ILE A 352 -9.56 -5.40 -11.75
CA ILE A 352 -9.38 -6.54 -12.65
C ILE A 352 -10.14 -6.22 -13.94
N PRO A 353 -9.47 -6.03 -15.10
CA PRO A 353 -10.10 -5.53 -16.31
C PRO A 353 -11.36 -6.30 -16.71
N GLU A 354 -11.32 -7.64 -16.65
CA GLU A 354 -12.42 -8.50 -17.07
C GLU A 354 -13.61 -8.49 -16.11
N ARG A 355 -13.45 -7.93 -14.92
CA ARG A 355 -14.49 -7.86 -13.87
C ARG A 355 -14.95 -6.44 -13.57
N ARG A 356 -14.31 -5.44 -14.20
CA ARG A 356 -14.51 -4.02 -13.90
C ARG A 356 -15.97 -3.60 -14.00
N GLU A 357 -16.68 -3.99 -15.05
CA GLU A 357 -18.10 -3.63 -15.22
C GLU A 357 -18.98 -4.18 -14.09
N LEU A 358 -18.71 -5.41 -13.65
CA LEU A 358 -19.46 -6.01 -12.53
C LEU A 358 -19.20 -5.27 -11.22
N GLY A 359 -17.93 -4.92 -10.95
CA GLY A 359 -17.55 -4.14 -9.78
C GLY A 359 -18.19 -2.76 -9.77
N LEU A 360 -18.13 -2.02 -10.88
CA LEU A 360 -18.76 -0.69 -11.01
C LEU A 360 -20.28 -0.75 -10.77
N LYS A 361 -20.95 -1.75 -11.33
CA LYS A 361 -22.38 -1.93 -11.10
C LYS A 361 -22.70 -2.10 -9.61
N MET A 362 -21.95 -2.94 -8.92
CA MET A 362 -22.12 -3.18 -7.47
C MET A 362 -21.81 -1.93 -6.64
N LEU A 363 -20.75 -1.18 -6.97
CA LEU A 363 -20.42 0.07 -6.28
C LEU A 363 -21.50 1.12 -6.44
N ASN A 364 -22.01 1.31 -7.66
CA ASN A 364 -23.11 2.25 -7.93
C ASN A 364 -24.40 1.85 -7.20
N GLU A 365 -24.71 0.55 -7.13
CA GLU A 365 -25.84 0.06 -6.31
C GLU A 365 -25.64 0.39 -4.83
N LEU A 366 -24.46 0.18 -4.28
CA LEU A 366 -24.14 0.47 -2.88
C LEU A 366 -24.12 1.98 -2.59
N ALA A 367 -23.64 2.79 -3.51
CA ALA A 367 -23.61 4.25 -3.38
C ALA A 367 -25.03 4.88 -3.40
N THR A 368 -25.98 4.26 -4.10
CA THR A 368 -27.34 4.80 -4.27
C THR A 368 -28.38 4.15 -3.36
N THR A 369 -28.06 3.05 -2.68
CA THR A 369 -28.99 2.33 -1.83
C THR A 369 -28.99 2.90 -0.40
N GLN A 370 -30.16 3.37 0.05
CA GLN A 370 -30.35 3.86 1.40
C GLN A 370 -30.24 2.71 2.43
N THR A 371 -29.26 2.76 3.30
CA THR A 371 -29.06 1.74 4.35
C THR A 371 -29.91 2.02 5.58
N GLU A 372 -30.09 1.03 6.48
CA GLU A 372 -30.75 1.24 7.78
C GLU A 372 -29.95 2.21 8.69
N ALA A 373 -28.64 2.37 8.46
CA ALA A 373 -27.81 3.35 9.13
C ALA A 373 -28.16 4.77 8.65
N ASP A 374 -28.35 4.95 7.36
CA ASP A 374 -28.74 6.21 6.75
C ASP A 374 -30.11 6.66 7.26
N LYS A 375 -31.08 5.75 7.32
CA LYS A 375 -32.42 6.02 7.88
C LYS A 375 -32.34 6.45 9.36
N LYS A 376 -31.45 5.85 10.16
CA LYS A 376 -31.24 6.26 11.55
C LYS A 376 -30.57 7.63 11.65
N LEU A 377 -29.66 7.95 10.71
CA LEU A 377 -29.01 9.25 10.66
C LEU A 377 -30.00 10.35 10.27
N GLU A 378 -30.87 10.11 9.27
CA GLU A 378 -31.95 11.01 8.90
C GLU A 378 -32.91 11.28 10.06
N VAL A 379 -33.34 10.22 10.77
CA VAL A 379 -34.21 10.36 11.96
C VAL A 379 -33.52 11.18 13.04
N LYS A 380 -32.21 11.02 13.26
CA LYS A 380 -31.42 11.74 14.24
C LYS A 380 -31.21 13.21 13.83
N GLN A 381 -31.05 13.48 12.54
CA GLN A 381 -30.95 14.82 11.98
C GLN A 381 -32.29 15.55 11.97
N GLN A 382 -33.39 14.87 11.62
CA GLN A 382 -34.74 15.43 11.71
C GLN A 382 -35.14 15.76 13.14
N SER A 383 -34.76 14.95 14.13
CA SER A 383 -35.02 15.25 15.53
C SER A 383 -34.21 16.44 16.07
N LYS A 384 -33.05 16.74 15.50
CA LYS A 384 -32.26 17.97 15.79
C LYS A 384 -32.81 19.21 15.07
N ARG A 385 -33.41 19.06 13.89
CA ARG A 385 -33.99 20.17 13.10
C ARG A 385 -35.22 20.84 13.73
N VAL A 386 -35.86 20.22 14.70
CA VAL A 386 -37.05 20.77 15.39
C VAL A 386 -36.70 21.87 16.41
N GLY A 387 -35.41 22.18 16.62
CA GLY A 387 -34.96 23.12 17.64
C GLY A 387 -34.06 24.29 17.18
N GLU A 388 -33.59 24.37 15.94
CA GLU A 388 -32.69 25.44 15.49
C GLU A 388 -32.99 25.85 14.05
N ASP A 389 -32.98 27.18 13.79
CA ASP A 389 -33.17 27.75 12.45
C ASP A 389 -32.15 27.18 11.47
N ALA A 390 -32.66 26.42 10.51
CA ALA A 390 -31.89 25.64 9.57
C ALA A 390 -31.22 26.52 8.51
N GLU A 391 -29.93 26.80 8.68
CA GLU A 391 -29.07 27.02 7.52
C GLU A 391 -28.87 25.68 6.80
N GLN A 392 -29.19 25.64 5.53
CA GLN A 392 -29.20 24.42 4.71
C GLN A 392 -27.81 23.76 4.73
N LEU A 393 -27.71 22.62 5.40
CA LEU A 393 -26.60 21.70 5.21
C LEU A 393 -26.67 21.09 3.80
N PRO A 394 -25.59 21.11 3.04
CA PRO A 394 -25.59 20.44 1.75
C PRO A 394 -25.61 18.93 1.96
N THR A 395 -26.46 18.33 1.19
CA THR A 395 -26.51 16.95 0.76
C THR A 395 -27.06 15.90 1.72
N ASP A 396 -28.15 15.37 1.27
CA ASP A 396 -28.69 14.07 1.61
C ASP A 396 -27.80 12.95 1.02
N ALA A 397 -26.51 12.89 1.40
CA ALA A 397 -25.62 11.81 0.97
C ALA A 397 -26.20 10.50 1.50
N ILE A 398 -26.47 9.59 0.58
CA ILE A 398 -27.04 8.29 0.82
C ILE A 398 -26.05 7.20 0.40
N GLY A 399 -26.20 6.00 0.92
CA GLY A 399 -25.42 4.85 0.49
C GLY A 399 -24.23 4.53 1.38
N ASN A 400 -23.27 3.82 0.82
CA ASN A 400 -22.12 3.31 1.55
C ASN A 400 -20.87 4.20 1.34
N ALA A 401 -20.31 4.71 2.42
CA ALA A 401 -19.14 5.61 2.40
C ALA A 401 -17.92 4.99 1.69
N LEU A 402 -17.67 3.69 1.89
CA LEU A 402 -16.55 3.00 1.25
C LEU A 402 -16.78 2.83 -0.26
N ALA A 403 -18.04 2.62 -0.70
CA ALA A 403 -18.37 2.55 -2.12
C ALA A 403 -18.09 3.90 -2.82
N HIS A 404 -18.53 5.01 -2.23
CA HIS A 404 -18.20 6.35 -2.74
C HIS A 404 -16.70 6.61 -2.81
N ARG A 405 -15.95 6.23 -1.76
CA ARG A 405 -14.49 6.37 -1.75
C ARG A 405 -13.82 5.57 -2.87
N ILE A 406 -14.27 4.34 -3.13
CA ILE A 406 -13.71 3.49 -4.18
C ILE A 406 -14.08 4.02 -5.57
N LEU A 407 -15.30 4.52 -5.76
CA LEU A 407 -15.68 5.20 -7.00
C LEU A 407 -14.85 6.46 -7.23
N ALA A 408 -14.61 7.25 -6.18
CA ALA A 408 -13.73 8.42 -6.26
C ALA A 408 -12.33 8.04 -6.76
N TRP A 409 -11.76 6.96 -6.26
CA TRP A 409 -10.46 6.46 -6.72
C TRP A 409 -10.50 6.06 -8.21
N ASP A 410 -11.51 5.31 -8.62
CA ASP A 410 -11.68 4.92 -10.03
C ASP A 410 -11.78 6.14 -10.96
N HIS A 411 -12.53 7.16 -10.57
CA HIS A 411 -12.62 8.43 -11.30
C HIS A 411 -11.29 9.18 -11.38
N ILE A 412 -10.47 9.17 -10.30
CA ILE A 412 -9.13 9.76 -10.31
C ILE A 412 -8.23 9.06 -11.34
N GLU A 413 -8.23 7.73 -11.36
CA GLU A 413 -7.43 6.94 -12.31
C GLU A 413 -7.81 7.22 -13.77
N HIS A 414 -9.09 7.50 -14.03
CA HIS A 414 -9.60 7.84 -15.38
C HIS A 414 -9.55 9.34 -15.70
N GLY A 415 -9.07 10.19 -14.79
CA GLY A 415 -8.95 11.64 -14.98
C GLY A 415 -10.29 12.39 -14.89
N GLU A 416 -11.32 11.77 -14.36
CA GLU A 416 -12.68 12.31 -14.16
C GLU A 416 -12.72 13.03 -12.80
N PHE A 417 -11.96 14.12 -12.69
CA PHE A 417 -11.71 14.77 -11.39
C PHE A 417 -12.93 15.40 -10.73
N GLN A 418 -13.91 15.89 -11.54
CA GLN A 418 -15.11 16.48 -10.97
C GLN A 418 -15.99 15.41 -10.33
N GLU A 419 -16.16 14.28 -10.99
CA GLU A 419 -16.87 13.12 -10.49
C GLU A 419 -16.16 12.59 -9.22
N ALA A 420 -14.84 12.49 -9.24
CA ALA A 420 -14.05 12.11 -8.07
C ALA A 420 -14.29 13.03 -6.88
N PHE A 421 -14.33 14.35 -7.07
CA PHE A 421 -14.61 15.30 -5.97
C PHE A 421 -16.03 15.17 -5.43
N ASN A 422 -17.03 14.89 -6.27
CA ASN A 422 -18.41 14.64 -5.84
C ASN A 422 -18.47 13.38 -4.96
N GLU A 423 -17.92 12.26 -5.44
CA GLU A 423 -17.86 11.00 -4.71
C GLU A 423 -17.09 11.11 -3.37
N MET A 424 -15.98 11.86 -3.35
CA MET A 424 -15.26 12.14 -2.10
C MET A 424 -16.09 13.01 -1.13
N GLY A 425 -16.90 13.96 -1.65
CA GLY A 425 -17.82 14.75 -0.86
C GLY A 425 -18.86 13.88 -0.15
N ASP A 426 -19.46 12.94 -0.88
CA ASP A 426 -20.43 11.99 -0.33
C ASP A 426 -19.77 11.05 0.67
N ALA A 427 -18.61 10.48 0.34
CA ALA A 427 -17.84 9.63 1.26
C ALA A 427 -17.51 10.37 2.58
N ALA A 428 -17.03 11.61 2.50
CA ALA A 428 -16.69 12.43 3.67
C ALA A 428 -17.90 12.79 4.51
N SER A 429 -19.06 13.05 3.89
CA SER A 429 -20.30 13.34 4.62
C SER A 429 -20.83 12.14 5.41
N LEU A 430 -20.63 10.93 4.89
CA LEU A 430 -21.01 9.68 5.51
C LEU A 430 -19.96 9.20 6.54
N ASN A 431 -18.67 9.40 6.29
CA ASN A 431 -17.58 9.03 7.19
C ASN A 431 -16.48 10.11 7.24
N GLN A 432 -16.63 11.08 8.12
CA GLN A 432 -15.70 12.21 8.27
C GLN A 432 -14.29 11.86 8.78
N ARG A 433 -14.11 10.63 9.30
CA ARG A 433 -12.83 10.16 9.86
C ARG A 433 -12.01 9.33 8.88
N ASP A 434 -12.48 9.17 7.66
CA ASP A 434 -11.77 8.39 6.65
C ASP A 434 -10.54 9.15 6.13
N MET A 435 -9.35 8.71 6.56
CA MET A 435 -8.08 9.33 6.15
C MET A 435 -7.75 9.10 4.68
N TRP A 436 -8.31 8.06 4.06
CA TRP A 436 -8.19 7.83 2.63
C TRP A 436 -8.83 8.92 1.79
N VAL A 437 -9.98 9.45 2.23
CA VAL A 437 -10.64 10.56 1.52
C VAL A 437 -9.74 11.80 1.50
N ARG A 438 -9.05 12.10 2.61
CA ARG A 438 -8.07 13.20 2.67
C ARG A 438 -6.89 12.97 1.72
N TYR A 439 -6.35 11.75 1.71
CA TYR A 439 -5.27 11.38 0.80
C TYR A 439 -5.72 11.49 -0.67
N TYR A 440 -6.86 10.93 -1.03
CA TYR A 440 -7.38 10.98 -2.41
C TYR A 440 -7.68 12.40 -2.87
N LEU A 441 -8.16 13.26 -1.97
CA LEU A 441 -8.36 14.68 -2.27
C LEU A 441 -7.03 15.37 -2.65
N CYS A 442 -5.97 15.11 -1.90
CA CYS A 442 -4.64 15.65 -2.19
C CYS A 442 -4.09 15.11 -3.51
N PHE A 443 -4.24 13.80 -3.73
CA PHE A 443 -3.80 13.13 -4.94
C PHE A 443 -4.57 13.60 -6.18
N ALA A 444 -5.89 13.74 -6.10
CA ALA A 444 -6.73 14.25 -7.20
C ALA A 444 -6.35 15.69 -7.57
N LYS A 445 -6.10 16.57 -6.59
CA LYS A 445 -5.64 17.95 -6.83
C LYS A 445 -4.29 17.97 -7.57
N TYR A 446 -3.36 17.10 -7.18
CA TYR A 446 -2.07 16.96 -7.83
C TYR A 446 -2.23 16.44 -9.28
N ARG A 447 -2.95 15.34 -9.50
CA ARG A 447 -3.19 14.78 -10.82
C ARG A 447 -3.92 15.75 -11.74
N MET A 448 -4.90 16.50 -11.22
CA MET A 448 -5.62 17.52 -11.99
C MET A 448 -4.69 18.67 -12.37
N ALA A 449 -3.81 19.12 -11.49
CA ALA A 449 -2.83 20.18 -11.80
C ALA A 449 -1.86 19.73 -12.90
N GLN A 450 -1.37 18.49 -12.83
CA GLN A 450 -0.54 17.89 -13.88
C GLN A 450 -1.28 17.82 -15.22
N ALA A 451 -2.49 17.28 -15.24
CA ALA A 451 -3.27 17.10 -16.46
C ALA A 451 -3.63 18.44 -17.15
N LYS A 452 -3.84 19.50 -16.35
CA LYS A 452 -4.16 20.83 -16.86
C LYS A 452 -2.94 21.74 -17.05
N HIS A 453 -1.74 21.27 -16.74
CA HIS A 453 -0.51 22.07 -16.69
C HIS A 453 -0.71 23.38 -15.89
N ALA A 454 -1.40 23.28 -14.77
CA ALA A 454 -1.81 24.41 -13.93
C ALA A 454 -1.08 24.38 -12.57
N GLU A 455 -1.05 25.53 -11.90
CA GLU A 455 -0.55 25.59 -10.53
C GLU A 455 -1.52 24.88 -9.57
N MET A 456 -0.96 24.19 -8.58
CA MET A 456 -1.74 23.54 -7.53
C MET A 456 -2.38 24.59 -6.62
N MET A 457 -3.67 24.47 -6.36
CA MET A 457 -4.43 25.36 -5.50
C MET A 457 -4.64 24.76 -4.10
N GLY A 458 -4.74 25.63 -3.09
CA GLY A 458 -5.03 25.20 -1.71
C GLY A 458 -3.88 24.43 -1.04
N LEU A 459 -2.63 24.79 -1.33
CA LEU A 459 -1.43 24.12 -0.81
C LEU A 459 -1.40 23.99 0.72
N ALA A 460 -1.87 25.02 1.44
CA ALA A 460 -1.90 24.98 2.90
C ALA A 460 -2.78 23.86 3.44
N ASN A 461 -4.00 23.72 2.89
CA ASN A 461 -4.93 22.66 3.30
C ASN A 461 -4.40 21.29 2.88
N MET A 462 -3.85 21.18 1.66
CA MET A 462 -3.22 19.95 1.19
C MET A 462 -2.09 19.48 2.12
N MET A 463 -1.22 20.38 2.56
CA MET A 463 -0.15 20.04 3.49
C MET A 463 -0.68 19.64 4.88
N LEU A 464 -1.77 20.26 5.37
CA LEU A 464 -2.42 19.87 6.63
C LEU A 464 -3.05 18.50 6.53
N ASP A 465 -3.77 18.22 5.44
CA ASP A 465 -4.39 16.91 5.20
C ASP A 465 -3.34 15.80 5.09
N LEU A 466 -2.25 16.03 4.34
CA LEU A 466 -1.15 15.05 4.21
C LEU A 466 -0.44 14.80 5.54
N ARG A 467 -0.27 15.82 6.39
CA ARG A 467 0.26 15.62 7.74
C ARG A 467 -0.66 14.76 8.59
N ALA A 468 -1.98 14.99 8.53
CA ALA A 468 -2.95 14.15 9.24
C ALA A 468 -2.93 12.69 8.71
N VAL A 469 -2.76 12.50 7.40
CA VAL A 469 -2.56 11.16 6.80
C VAL A 469 -1.29 10.51 7.34
N LEU A 470 -0.18 11.25 7.43
CA LEU A 470 1.09 10.74 7.95
C LEU A 470 1.09 10.51 9.48
N GLU A 471 0.25 11.22 10.23
CA GLU A 471 -0.01 10.90 11.65
C GLU A 471 -0.77 9.58 11.80
N TRP A 472 -1.69 9.29 10.88
CA TRP A 472 -2.43 8.03 10.83
C TRP A 472 -1.56 6.87 10.31
N ASN A 473 -0.79 7.08 9.23
CA ASN A 473 0.11 6.09 8.65
C ASN A 473 1.50 6.71 8.36
N PRO A 474 2.44 6.61 9.33
CA PRO A 474 3.78 7.20 9.21
C PRO A 474 4.68 6.55 8.16
N GLU A 475 4.30 5.40 7.62
CA GLU A 475 5.09 4.67 6.62
C GLU A 475 4.57 4.86 5.18
N MET A 476 3.55 5.69 4.96
CA MET A 476 2.97 5.92 3.65
C MET A 476 3.88 6.80 2.78
N ALA A 477 4.70 6.17 1.93
CA ALA A 477 5.70 6.85 1.10
C ALA A 477 5.07 7.86 0.13
N ASP A 478 3.97 7.49 -0.55
CA ASP A 478 3.26 8.38 -1.49
C ASP A 478 2.71 9.65 -0.81
N ALA A 479 2.37 9.60 0.48
CA ALA A 479 1.94 10.79 1.21
C ALA A 479 3.10 11.74 1.51
N TYR A 480 4.31 11.22 1.76
CA TYR A 480 5.52 12.05 1.87
C TYR A 480 5.90 12.68 0.53
N ASP A 481 5.80 11.93 -0.57
CA ASP A 481 6.05 12.45 -1.93
C ASP A 481 5.08 13.60 -2.27
N LEU A 482 3.78 13.43 -2.09
CA LEU A 482 2.80 14.50 -2.28
C LEU A 482 3.05 15.70 -1.38
N LEU A 483 3.48 15.48 -0.13
CA LEU A 483 3.85 16.55 0.78
C LEU A 483 5.09 17.31 0.28
N ALA A 484 6.06 16.60 -0.28
CA ALA A 484 7.25 17.22 -0.88
C ALA A 484 6.88 18.06 -2.12
N VAL A 485 6.03 17.52 -3.00
CA VAL A 485 5.51 18.27 -4.15
C VAL A 485 4.77 19.53 -3.72
N ALA A 486 3.90 19.44 -2.69
CA ALA A 486 3.19 20.59 -2.16
C ALA A 486 4.13 21.65 -1.54
N HIS A 487 5.15 21.21 -0.79
CA HIS A 487 6.18 22.12 -0.25
C HIS A 487 6.98 22.78 -1.37
N ASN A 488 7.38 22.04 -2.41
CA ASN A 488 8.12 22.58 -3.54
C ASN A 488 7.31 23.65 -4.31
N ALA A 489 6.04 23.37 -4.56
CA ALA A 489 5.11 24.32 -5.19
C ALA A 489 4.89 25.57 -4.34
N GLY A 490 4.94 25.44 -3.00
CA GLY A 490 4.88 26.56 -2.05
C GLY A 490 6.21 27.30 -1.85
N GLY A 491 7.29 26.93 -2.56
CA GLY A 491 8.62 27.55 -2.46
C GLY A 491 9.44 27.11 -1.24
N GLY A 492 9.01 26.10 -0.51
CA GLY A 492 9.72 25.54 0.64
C GLY A 492 10.66 24.40 0.25
N SER A 493 11.74 24.69 -0.47
CA SER A 493 12.63 23.66 -1.07
C SER A 493 13.34 22.78 -0.03
N THR A 494 13.64 23.30 1.15
CA THR A 494 14.26 22.49 2.23
C THR A 494 13.28 21.49 2.82
N ALA A 495 12.06 21.89 3.12
CA ALA A 495 11.01 20.99 3.62
C ALA A 495 10.62 19.95 2.55
N ALA A 496 10.56 20.38 1.28
CA ALA A 496 10.33 19.48 0.14
C ALA A 496 11.41 18.39 0.07
N MET A 497 12.70 18.74 0.13
CA MET A 497 13.79 17.77 0.13
C MET A 497 13.74 16.80 1.32
N GLN A 498 13.32 17.26 2.49
CA GLN A 498 13.19 16.39 3.67
C GLN A 498 12.08 15.37 3.49
N SER A 499 10.89 15.81 3.02
CA SER A 499 9.76 14.93 2.74
C SER A 499 10.09 13.94 1.64
N GLU A 500 10.71 14.38 0.55
CA GLU A 500 11.06 13.51 -0.56
C GLU A 500 12.09 12.43 -0.19
N ARG A 501 13.09 12.80 0.63
CA ARG A 501 14.04 11.83 1.17
C ARG A 501 13.38 10.81 2.10
N ALA A 502 12.33 11.20 2.83
CA ALA A 502 11.55 10.26 3.63
C ALA A 502 10.79 9.28 2.73
N ALA A 503 10.16 9.74 1.64
CA ALA A 503 9.53 8.87 0.64
C ALA A 503 10.52 7.87 0.04
N ILE A 504 11.68 8.34 -0.42
CA ILE A 504 12.76 7.49 -0.96
C ILE A 504 13.26 6.50 0.09
N GLY A 505 13.40 6.92 1.35
CA GLY A 505 13.82 6.02 2.44
C GLY A 505 12.83 4.90 2.73
N LEU A 506 11.55 5.17 2.51
CA LEU A 506 10.47 4.20 2.67
C LEU A 506 10.31 3.31 1.43
N SER A 507 10.50 3.82 0.22
CA SER A 507 10.39 3.07 -1.03
C SER A 507 11.54 3.42 -1.99
N PRO A 508 12.72 2.81 -1.82
CA PRO A 508 13.93 3.22 -2.53
C PRO A 508 13.96 2.82 -4.01
N ARG A 509 12.99 2.05 -4.48
CA ARG A 509 12.88 1.62 -5.90
C ARG A 509 11.93 2.48 -6.71
N ASP A 510 11.13 3.34 -6.08
CA ASP A 510 10.20 4.18 -6.82
C ASP A 510 10.93 5.36 -7.46
N GLU A 511 11.15 5.26 -8.77
CA GLU A 511 11.88 6.27 -9.53
C GLU A 511 11.13 7.60 -9.67
N ARG A 512 9.81 7.63 -9.42
CA ARG A 512 9.01 8.87 -9.39
C ARG A 512 9.53 9.80 -8.30
N TYR A 513 9.88 9.28 -7.14
CA TYR A 513 10.40 10.09 -6.03
C TYR A 513 11.78 10.71 -6.36
N TYR A 514 12.63 9.98 -7.08
CA TYR A 514 13.90 10.54 -7.55
C TYR A 514 13.69 11.62 -8.61
N LEU A 515 12.65 11.50 -9.45
CA LEU A 515 12.28 12.52 -10.42
C LEU A 515 11.82 13.79 -9.70
N HIS A 516 10.91 13.67 -8.73
CA HIS A 516 10.45 14.80 -7.91
C HIS A 516 11.59 15.42 -7.10
N LEU A 517 12.51 14.61 -6.56
CA LEU A 517 13.72 15.14 -5.92
C LEU A 517 14.59 15.95 -6.88
N ALA A 518 14.71 15.52 -8.14
CA ALA A 518 15.42 16.29 -9.14
C ALA A 518 14.72 17.62 -9.46
N GLU A 519 13.39 17.65 -9.55
CA GLU A 519 12.60 18.87 -9.69
C GLU A 519 12.79 19.82 -8.50
N ILE A 520 12.80 19.29 -7.28
CA ILE A 520 13.08 20.06 -6.06
C ILE A 520 14.50 20.64 -6.09
N TYR A 521 15.49 19.88 -6.57
CA TYR A 521 16.85 20.40 -6.74
C TYR A 521 16.92 21.50 -7.80
N VAL A 522 16.16 21.39 -8.90
CA VAL A 522 16.02 22.44 -9.91
C VAL A 522 15.46 23.72 -9.30
N SER A 523 14.35 23.63 -8.56
CA SER A 523 13.71 24.74 -7.88
C SER A 523 14.63 25.39 -6.85
N GLY A 524 15.42 24.58 -6.12
CA GLY A 524 16.43 25.02 -5.16
C GLY A 524 17.76 25.44 -5.77
N LYS A 525 17.86 25.52 -7.12
CA LYS A 525 19.08 25.90 -7.88
C LYS A 525 20.29 24.99 -7.63
N LYS A 526 20.06 23.75 -7.24
CA LYS A 526 21.09 22.72 -7.02
C LYS A 526 21.36 21.94 -8.32
N TRP A 527 21.82 22.63 -9.35
CA TRP A 527 21.90 22.17 -10.72
C TRP A 527 22.72 20.89 -10.94
N GLU A 528 23.83 20.73 -10.20
CA GLU A 528 24.70 19.55 -10.33
C GLU A 528 24.03 18.30 -9.76
N ALA A 529 23.40 18.44 -8.58
CA ALA A 529 22.67 17.34 -7.97
C ALA A 529 21.46 16.93 -8.81
N ALA A 530 20.70 17.89 -9.36
CA ALA A 530 19.62 17.63 -10.30
C ALA A 530 20.12 16.89 -11.54
N GLY A 531 21.20 17.37 -12.16
CA GLY A 531 21.76 16.76 -13.35
C GLY A 531 22.19 15.30 -13.12
N ALA A 532 22.84 15.00 -12.00
CA ALA A 532 23.27 13.64 -11.66
C ALA A 532 22.09 12.67 -11.53
N LEU A 533 20.99 13.10 -10.89
CA LEU A 533 19.78 12.27 -10.79
C LEU A 533 19.12 12.07 -12.16
N LEU A 534 18.94 13.14 -12.92
CA LEU A 534 18.29 13.08 -14.23
C LEU A 534 19.09 12.26 -15.24
N ASP A 535 20.43 12.32 -15.19
CA ASP A 535 21.29 11.49 -16.04
C ASP A 535 21.10 9.99 -15.77
N ARG A 536 20.79 9.61 -14.54
CA ARG A 536 20.41 8.23 -14.20
C ARG A 536 18.98 7.92 -14.71
N LEU A 537 18.02 8.80 -14.47
CA LEU A 537 16.61 8.56 -14.78
C LEU A 537 16.26 8.59 -16.27
N LYS A 538 17.05 9.25 -17.12
CA LYS A 538 16.82 9.27 -18.59
C LYS A 538 16.85 7.91 -19.26
N SER A 539 17.44 6.91 -18.62
CA SER A 539 17.51 5.51 -19.04
C SER A 539 16.62 4.58 -18.22
N SER A 540 15.68 5.12 -17.46
CA SER A 540 14.69 4.36 -16.69
C SER A 540 13.89 3.42 -17.60
N ASP A 541 13.57 2.23 -17.09
CA ASP A 541 12.64 1.31 -17.76
C ASP A 541 11.19 1.80 -17.70
N ASN A 542 10.88 2.78 -16.82
CA ASN A 542 9.59 3.47 -16.83
C ASN A 542 9.59 4.58 -17.89
N PRO A 543 8.80 4.45 -18.99
CA PRO A 543 8.81 5.41 -20.11
C PRO A 543 8.44 6.84 -19.69
N GLN A 544 7.55 6.98 -18.69
CA GLN A 544 7.11 8.29 -18.21
C GLN A 544 8.23 8.99 -17.46
N VAL A 545 8.91 8.29 -16.55
CA VAL A 545 10.06 8.80 -15.81
C VAL A 545 11.18 9.17 -16.77
N ALA A 546 11.52 8.28 -17.72
CA ALA A 546 12.57 8.52 -18.70
C ALA A 546 12.29 9.75 -19.58
N THR A 547 11.04 9.94 -20.00
CA THR A 547 10.63 11.09 -20.82
C THR A 547 10.71 12.38 -20.00
N SER A 548 10.11 12.42 -18.81
CA SER A 548 10.16 13.58 -17.92
C SER A 548 11.59 13.97 -17.54
N ALA A 549 12.46 12.98 -17.30
CA ALA A 549 13.87 13.24 -17.02
C ALA A 549 14.59 13.91 -18.21
N ARG A 550 14.35 13.46 -19.45
CA ARG A 550 14.93 14.08 -20.67
C ARG A 550 14.42 15.50 -20.86
N ASP A 551 13.14 15.76 -20.63
CA ASP A 551 12.55 17.10 -20.73
C ASP A 551 13.15 18.05 -19.70
N LEU A 552 13.32 17.60 -18.46
CA LEU A 552 13.98 18.37 -17.40
C LEU A 552 15.47 18.65 -17.71
N ILE A 553 16.21 17.70 -18.31
CA ILE A 553 17.59 17.91 -18.76
C ILE A 553 17.64 19.02 -19.83
N ALA A 554 16.71 19.01 -20.78
CA ALA A 554 16.63 20.04 -21.81
C ALA A 554 16.34 21.42 -21.22
N GLN A 555 15.43 21.51 -20.23
CA GLN A 555 15.14 22.73 -19.50
C GLN A 555 16.34 23.24 -18.71
N LEU A 556 17.02 22.37 -17.96
CA LEU A 556 18.25 22.69 -17.22
C LEU A 556 19.33 23.29 -18.10
N SER A 557 19.54 22.69 -19.28
CA SER A 557 20.52 23.18 -20.24
C SER A 557 20.19 24.58 -20.70
N SER A 558 18.92 24.89 -20.91
CA SER A 558 18.42 26.21 -21.29
C SER A 558 18.56 27.24 -20.15
N GLN A 559 18.20 26.87 -18.93
CA GLN A 559 18.30 27.73 -17.74
C GLN A 559 19.77 28.05 -17.39
N LYS A 560 20.66 27.06 -17.46
CA LYS A 560 22.06 27.23 -17.19
C LYS A 560 22.74 28.14 -18.24
N LYS A 561 22.30 28.07 -19.51
CA LYS A 561 22.86 28.82 -20.62
C LYS A 561 22.38 30.26 -20.71
N TYR A 562 21.13 30.53 -20.36
CA TYR A 562 20.48 31.82 -20.58
C TYR A 562 20.07 32.56 -19.33
N GLY A 563 20.19 31.94 -18.14
CA GLY A 563 19.79 32.56 -16.87
C GLY A 563 18.31 32.90 -16.77
N LEU A 564 17.49 32.41 -17.70
CA LEU A 564 16.07 32.67 -17.79
C LEU A 564 15.34 31.55 -17.03
N ALA A 565 14.63 31.95 -15.97
CA ALA A 565 13.52 31.15 -15.54
C ALA A 565 12.56 31.03 -16.73
N THR A 566 12.42 29.86 -17.31
CA THR A 566 11.33 29.59 -18.24
C THR A 566 10.06 29.55 -17.39
N SER A 567 9.41 30.73 -17.25
CA SER A 567 7.98 30.73 -17.04
C SER A 567 7.41 29.88 -18.16
N SER A 568 6.69 28.81 -17.83
CA SER A 568 5.79 28.12 -18.76
C SER A 568 5.07 29.19 -19.56
N PRO A 569 4.84 28.99 -20.89
CA PRO A 569 4.18 29.98 -21.70
C PRO A 569 2.86 30.32 -21.03
N GLY A 570 2.86 31.47 -20.37
CA GLY A 570 1.71 31.97 -19.65
C GLY A 570 0.59 32.20 -20.64
N THR A 571 -0.30 31.27 -20.73
CA THR A 571 -1.66 31.56 -21.07
C THR A 571 -2.17 32.40 -19.92
N THR A 572 -2.42 33.67 -20.17
CA THR A 572 -3.19 34.55 -19.30
C THR A 572 -4.56 33.89 -19.17
N GLN A 573 -4.70 32.98 -18.20
CA GLN A 573 -5.99 32.45 -17.85
C GLN A 573 -6.68 33.46 -16.91
N PRO A 574 -7.97 33.69 -17.12
CA PRO A 574 -8.74 34.54 -16.19
C PRO A 574 -8.65 33.88 -14.81
N LYS A 575 -8.39 34.70 -13.79
CA LYS A 575 -8.54 34.33 -12.38
C LYS A 575 -9.90 33.64 -12.23
N LEU A 576 -9.91 32.34 -12.06
CA LEU A 576 -11.07 31.65 -11.53
C LEU A 576 -11.28 32.20 -10.11
N GLU A 577 -12.43 32.81 -9.88
CA GLU A 577 -12.88 33.13 -8.53
C GLU A 577 -12.80 31.87 -7.68
N GLU A 578 -12.19 32.00 -6.49
CA GLU A 578 -12.11 30.93 -5.49
C GLU A 578 -13.55 30.50 -5.13
N GLN A 579 -14.11 29.56 -5.86
CA GLN A 579 -15.27 28.84 -5.37
C GLN A 579 -14.78 27.91 -4.27
N LYS A 580 -15.31 28.09 -3.06
CA LYS A 580 -15.10 27.17 -1.94
C LYS A 580 -15.42 25.76 -2.45
N THR A 581 -14.48 24.84 -2.32
CA THR A 581 -14.76 23.46 -2.65
C THR A 581 -15.79 22.90 -1.65
N PRO A 582 -16.58 21.89 -1.99
CA PRO A 582 -17.46 21.22 -1.04
C PRO A 582 -16.72 20.79 0.25
N PHE A 583 -15.42 20.56 0.16
CA PHE A 583 -14.55 20.18 1.28
C PHE A 583 -14.19 21.34 2.21
N ASP A 584 -14.02 22.54 1.70
CA ASP A 584 -13.81 23.73 2.56
C ASP A 584 -15.03 23.98 3.44
N VAL A 585 -16.23 23.63 2.93
CA VAL A 585 -17.49 23.69 3.69
C VAL A 585 -17.58 22.54 4.68
N LEU A 586 -17.19 21.31 4.28
CA LEU A 586 -17.20 20.13 5.16
C LEU A 586 -16.19 20.22 6.29
N ASP A 587 -14.99 20.78 6.06
CA ASP A 587 -14.02 21.02 7.12
C ASP A 587 -14.50 22.05 8.15
N GLU A 588 -15.22 23.09 7.73
CA GLU A 588 -15.88 24.03 8.65
C GLU A 588 -16.99 23.34 9.48
N GLU A 589 -17.71 22.39 8.88
CA GLU A 589 -18.77 21.66 9.57
C GLU A 589 -18.25 20.51 10.46
N ALA A 590 -17.20 19.80 10.03
CA ALA A 590 -16.52 18.77 10.84
C ALA A 590 -15.95 19.39 12.11
N ALA A 591 -15.33 20.56 12.01
CA ALA A 591 -14.82 21.30 13.15
C ALA A 591 -15.93 21.75 14.12
N LYS A 592 -17.13 22.09 13.61
CA LYS A 592 -18.30 22.43 14.42
C LYS A 592 -18.87 21.20 15.14
N ARG A 593 -18.86 20.02 14.53
CA ARG A 593 -19.38 18.75 15.11
C ARG A 593 -18.43 18.17 16.15
N ASP A 594 -17.13 18.14 15.87
CA ASP A 594 -16.11 17.71 16.85
C ASP A 594 -16.12 18.56 18.13
N ALA A 595 -16.52 19.84 18.03
CA ALA A 595 -16.71 20.70 19.18
C ALA A 595 -17.93 20.32 20.03
N ALA A 596 -18.96 19.74 19.41
CA ALA A 596 -20.21 19.35 20.11
C ALA A 596 -20.14 17.97 20.76
N GLU A 597 -19.35 17.03 20.22
CA GLU A 597 -19.24 15.65 20.74
C GLU A 597 -18.20 15.46 21.87
N LYS A 598 -17.26 16.37 22.04
CA LYS A 598 -16.15 16.25 23.04
C LYS A 598 -16.49 16.71 24.46
N GLY A 599 -17.77 16.74 24.85
CA GLY A 599 -18.21 17.06 26.20
C GLY A 599 -17.82 16.07 27.30
N ASP A 600 -17.44 14.84 26.99
CA ASP A 600 -17.29 13.78 28.01
C ASP A 600 -16.22 12.71 27.69
N GLN A 601 -14.93 13.10 27.66
CA GLN A 601 -13.83 12.13 27.94
C GLN A 601 -12.49 12.82 28.33
N PRO A 602 -11.77 12.35 29.36
CA PRO A 602 -10.49 12.91 29.78
C PRO A 602 -9.34 12.31 29.00
N GLY A 603 -8.97 12.96 27.89
CA GLY A 603 -7.79 12.68 27.12
C GLY A 603 -7.37 13.94 26.41
N SER A 604 -6.09 14.32 26.43
CA SER A 604 -5.49 15.59 26.01
C SER A 604 -6.34 16.47 25.09
N PRO A 605 -6.59 17.74 25.41
CA PRO A 605 -7.53 18.58 24.68
C PRO A 605 -7.03 18.86 23.27
N SER A 606 -7.56 18.17 22.26
CA SER A 606 -7.47 18.63 20.89
C SER A 606 -8.26 19.94 20.80
N ASP A 607 -7.61 20.98 20.30
CA ASP A 607 -8.17 22.34 20.21
C ASP A 607 -9.30 22.40 19.15
N ALA A 608 -10.54 22.31 19.61
CA ALA A 608 -11.75 22.25 18.79
C ALA A 608 -12.18 23.60 18.14
N ARG A 609 -11.36 24.64 18.25
CA ARG A 609 -11.68 25.96 17.67
C ARG A 609 -11.56 25.90 16.14
N THR A 610 -12.54 26.48 15.45
CA THR A 610 -12.55 26.62 13.98
C THR A 610 -11.35 27.42 13.50
N THR A 611 -10.64 26.93 12.50
CA THR A 611 -9.56 27.66 11.84
C THR A 611 -10.15 28.73 10.93
N LYS A 612 -9.67 29.97 11.10
CA LYS A 612 -9.98 31.13 10.25
C LYS A 612 -8.74 31.55 9.48
N PHE A 613 -8.91 32.23 8.35
CA PHE A 613 -7.79 32.78 7.62
C PHE A 613 -7.85 34.33 7.60
N ILE A 614 -6.69 34.95 7.46
CA ILE A 614 -6.56 36.40 7.29
C ILE A 614 -5.51 36.69 6.21
N LYS A 615 -5.86 37.51 5.24
CA LYS A 615 -4.91 38.08 4.28
C LYS A 615 -4.53 39.52 4.77
N GLY A 616 -3.23 39.80 4.80
CA GLY A 616 -2.78 41.08 5.27
C GLY A 616 -1.27 41.33 5.13
N ARG A 617 -0.79 42.37 5.75
CA ARG A 617 0.64 42.69 5.79
C ARG A 617 1.21 42.37 7.17
N LEU A 618 2.30 41.57 7.19
CA LEU A 618 3.05 41.27 8.39
C LEU A 618 3.81 42.53 8.85
N VAL A 619 3.42 43.06 9.97
CA VAL A 619 3.99 44.31 10.50
C VAL A 619 5.23 44.05 11.34
N ALA A 620 5.18 43.05 12.18
CA ALA A 620 6.30 42.65 13.06
C ALA A 620 6.19 41.23 13.51
N VAL A 621 7.33 40.62 13.81
CA VAL A 621 7.47 39.32 14.48
C VAL A 621 8.23 39.55 15.78
N ASP A 622 7.66 39.06 16.88
CA ASP A 622 8.28 39.10 18.21
C ASP A 622 8.65 37.67 18.63
N CYS A 623 9.94 37.38 18.67
CA CYS A 623 10.54 36.12 19.10
C CYS A 623 11.17 36.20 20.50
N SER A 624 10.81 37.14 21.32
CA SER A 624 11.42 37.34 22.66
C SER A 624 11.25 36.12 23.57
N LYS A 625 10.35 35.19 23.23
CA LYS A 625 10.07 33.97 23.99
C LYS A 625 10.29 32.70 23.14
N ALA A 626 11.41 32.63 22.43
CA ALA A 626 11.73 31.46 21.61
C ALA A 626 11.59 30.12 22.40
N PRO A 627 11.03 29.05 21.83
CA PRO A 627 10.62 28.88 20.43
C PRO A 627 9.24 29.49 20.09
N ALA A 628 8.57 30.17 20.99
CA ALA A 628 7.33 30.82 20.70
C ALA A 628 7.54 32.18 20.00
N ALA A 629 6.63 32.52 19.07
CA ALA A 629 6.64 33.81 18.38
C ALA A 629 5.24 34.43 18.33
N VAL A 630 5.18 35.77 18.24
CA VAL A 630 3.95 36.52 18.03
C VAL A 630 4.08 37.35 16.77
N LEU A 631 3.22 37.08 15.79
CA LEU A 631 3.16 37.78 14.53
C LEU A 631 2.05 38.84 14.58
N THR A 632 2.35 40.06 14.19
CA THR A 632 1.38 41.16 14.07
C THR A 632 1.01 41.31 12.60
N VAL A 633 -0.22 40.93 12.23
CA VAL A 633 -0.73 41.03 10.86
C VAL A 633 -1.78 42.11 10.78
N ARG A 634 -1.61 43.07 9.86
CA ARG A 634 -2.56 44.13 9.55
C ARG A 634 -3.35 43.82 8.30
N SER A 635 -4.67 43.75 8.41
CA SER A 635 -5.60 43.56 7.30
C SER A 635 -6.54 44.81 7.21
N GLU A 636 -7.42 44.79 6.22
CA GLU A 636 -8.50 45.81 6.10
C GLU A 636 -9.46 45.77 7.29
N ALA A 637 -9.67 44.60 7.91
CA ALA A 637 -10.54 44.42 9.08
C ALA A 637 -9.89 44.81 10.40
N GLY A 638 -8.58 45.15 10.40
CA GLY A 638 -7.87 45.55 11.62
C GLY A 638 -6.52 44.83 11.78
N THR A 639 -5.95 44.92 12.99
CA THR A 639 -4.66 44.27 13.31
C THR A 639 -4.89 43.10 14.24
N LEU A 640 -4.37 41.91 13.85
CA LEU A 640 -4.40 40.68 14.65
C LEU A 640 -3.01 40.35 15.16
N LYS A 641 -2.96 39.77 16.38
CA LYS A 641 -1.76 39.15 16.95
C LYS A 641 -1.90 37.65 16.95
N LEU A 642 -1.09 36.99 16.15
CA LEU A 642 -1.11 35.54 15.93
C LEU A 642 0.08 34.89 16.64
N ARG A 643 -0.18 33.93 17.51
CA ARG A 643 0.84 33.25 18.33
C ARG A 643 1.19 31.90 17.73
N ALA A 644 2.44 31.70 17.41
CA ALA A 644 3.02 30.37 17.17
C ALA A 644 3.56 29.87 18.51
N ALA A 645 3.13 28.65 18.93
CA ALA A 645 3.63 28.04 20.16
C ALA A 645 5.08 27.59 19.98
N ASP A 646 5.39 27.02 18.81
CA ASP A 646 6.73 26.71 18.36
C ASP A 646 6.85 27.07 16.86
N TYR A 647 7.61 28.14 16.56
CA TYR A 647 7.76 28.61 15.18
C TYR A 647 8.60 27.62 14.33
N LYS A 648 9.34 26.68 14.93
CA LYS A 648 10.10 25.66 14.20
C LYS A 648 9.20 24.59 13.61
N SER A 649 8.05 24.34 14.24
CA SER A 649 7.03 23.39 13.77
C SER A 649 5.92 24.06 12.94
N LEU A 650 6.00 25.39 12.76
CA LEU A 650 5.00 26.14 12.00
C LEU A 650 5.03 25.76 10.52
N LEU A 651 3.85 25.54 9.95
CA LEU A 651 3.73 25.31 8.51
C LEU A 651 3.96 26.63 7.77
N LEU A 652 5.05 26.67 7.00
CA LEU A 652 5.43 27.84 6.19
C LEU A 652 5.23 27.52 4.71
N ILE A 653 4.71 28.50 3.97
CA ILE A 653 4.55 28.46 2.51
C ILE A 653 5.21 29.72 1.95
N GLY A 654 6.06 29.58 0.93
CA GLY A 654 6.81 30.71 0.36
C GLY A 654 8.06 31.10 1.14
N ALA A 655 8.48 30.29 2.14
CA ALA A 655 9.74 30.46 2.85
C ALA A 655 10.24 29.11 3.39
N ASP A 656 11.55 28.90 3.37
CA ASP A 656 12.20 27.69 3.87
C ASP A 656 12.31 27.66 5.40
N ASP A 657 12.63 28.81 6.02
CA ASP A 657 12.82 28.95 7.45
C ASP A 657 12.06 30.14 8.01
N PHE A 658 11.59 30.01 9.25
CA PHE A 658 10.97 31.11 9.97
C PHE A 658 12.03 32.15 10.37
N SER A 659 11.76 33.45 10.09
CA SER A 659 12.65 34.52 10.49
C SER A 659 11.95 35.57 11.36
N CYS A 660 12.58 35.86 12.48
CA CYS A 660 12.14 36.94 13.40
C CYS A 660 12.33 38.36 12.82
N GLU A 661 13.06 38.48 11.71
CA GLU A 661 13.31 39.77 11.04
C GLU A 661 12.27 40.12 9.98
N TRP A 662 11.30 39.25 9.73
CA TRP A 662 10.27 39.52 8.73
C TRP A 662 9.44 40.74 9.07
N ARG A 663 9.38 41.67 8.13
CA ARG A 663 8.58 42.87 8.19
C ARG A 663 8.07 43.28 6.82
N ASP A 664 6.93 43.93 6.77
CA ASP A 664 6.34 44.50 5.56
C ASP A 664 6.08 43.51 4.41
N ARG A 665 5.87 42.24 4.72
CA ARG A 665 5.55 41.19 3.73
C ARG A 665 4.05 40.96 3.64
N GLN A 666 3.57 40.68 2.43
CA GLN A 666 2.20 40.19 2.23
C GLN A 666 2.11 38.74 2.72
N VAL A 667 1.11 38.48 3.55
CA VAL A 667 0.93 37.15 4.16
C VAL A 667 -0.53 36.73 4.13
N THR A 668 -0.74 35.41 4.02
CA THR A 668 -1.99 34.76 4.37
C THR A 668 -1.72 33.84 5.57
N ALA A 669 -2.45 34.04 6.65
CA ALA A 669 -2.28 33.27 7.87
C ALA A 669 -3.54 32.50 8.23
N ASN A 670 -3.44 31.21 8.45
CA ASN A 670 -4.49 30.40 9.05
C ASN A 670 -4.30 30.41 10.57
N TYR A 671 -5.38 30.64 11.32
CA TYR A 671 -5.30 30.78 12.78
C TYR A 671 -6.58 30.31 13.47
N LYS A 672 -6.44 29.92 14.74
CA LYS A 672 -7.57 29.61 15.62
C LYS A 672 -7.83 30.81 16.56
N PRO A 673 -9.03 31.42 16.53
CA PRO A 673 -9.31 32.58 17.37
C PRO A 673 -9.22 32.31 18.88
N ARG A 674 -8.62 33.23 19.65
CA ARG A 674 -8.59 33.19 21.12
C ARG A 674 -9.57 34.16 21.80
N GLY A 675 -10.20 34.99 21.00
CA GLY A 675 -11.04 36.09 21.48
C GLY A 675 -10.38 37.48 21.28
N GLY A 676 -11.18 38.48 20.94
CA GLY A 676 -10.67 39.81 20.59
C GLY A 676 -9.82 39.80 19.30
N ALA A 677 -8.67 40.47 19.34
CA ALA A 677 -7.73 40.59 18.22
C ALA A 677 -6.56 39.58 18.30
N ASP A 678 -6.70 38.43 19.02
CA ASP A 678 -5.66 37.44 19.25
C ASP A 678 -6.07 36.06 18.67
N GLY A 679 -5.09 35.31 18.17
CA GLY A 679 -5.30 33.95 17.66
C GLY A 679 -4.05 33.09 17.77
N ASP A 680 -4.22 31.77 17.68
CA ASP A 680 -3.14 30.81 17.56
C ASP A 680 -2.87 30.54 16.07
N LEU A 681 -1.63 30.79 15.65
CA LEU A 681 -1.21 30.61 14.27
C LEU A 681 -1.09 29.11 13.94
N VAL A 682 -1.69 28.69 12.84
CA VAL A 682 -1.66 27.32 12.34
C VAL A 682 -0.71 27.20 11.16
N SER A 683 -0.81 28.10 10.17
CA SER A 683 0.10 28.16 9.03
C SER A 683 0.28 29.61 8.56
N LEU A 684 1.41 29.86 7.87
CA LEU A 684 1.75 31.16 7.33
C LEU A 684 2.22 31.01 5.87
N GLU A 685 1.49 31.65 4.96
CA GLU A 685 1.88 31.77 3.56
C GLU A 685 2.47 33.15 3.33
N MET A 686 3.64 33.22 2.72
CA MET A 686 4.31 34.45 2.34
C MET A 686 4.25 34.67 0.84
N ARG A 687 3.90 35.89 0.40
CA ARG A 687 3.83 36.27 -1.01
C ARG A 687 4.87 37.30 -1.37
#